data_39db18d316b91071880e7a1195450f28
#
_entry.id   39db18d316b91071880e7a1195450f28
#
_cell.length_a   1.000
_cell.length_b   1.000
_cell.length_c   1.000
_cell.angle_alpha   90.00
_cell.angle_beta   90.00
_cell.angle_gamma   90.00
#
_symmetry.space_group_name_H-M   'P 1'
#
loop_
_entity.id
_entity.type
_entity.pdbx_description
1 polymer ?
#
loop_
_entity_poly.entity_id
_entity_poly.type
_entity_poly.pdbx_seq_one_letter_code
_entity_poly.pdbx_strand_id
1 'polypeptide(L)'
;MQEIATLERYKRAAKKPEKALCCPVSYQRPELLKIIPQEILEVDYGCGDPTVYVREGEVVVDLGSGSGKHVYMIAQIVGPKGKVIGVDFNKEMLSLARKYQDEIAKKLGYKNTEFYYAKIQNLKLDLEKVEAYLQTNPLKTAEDLIVFENYVEELEEKEPLIPDESVDTVVSNCVLNLVKPEDKDRLFSEIYRVLKVGGRAVISDIVSDEDVPPHLQEDPELWSGCIAGALREDKFIHAFLKAGFSSVRVLKWEEKPWQVIEGIEFRSITIEAIKGEKGPCIDAGQAVIYLGPFYKVEDTEGHVFEIGKRVAVCERTFRNLKRAFPEHFIFIEPAKPLPKRPFPNCTGMVLRSPKETKEGKWETGIPFEERLKSLGVELKKRKINIVQVNIGNLCNMSCRHCHHSASPNGKLMPNEILHKIAMLLKKNPGLSLDLTGGAPELHPYILPFLKEVKELCREIWFRSNLTALADKPDLMEELAKLGVKIIASFPSLNKKEAEGIRGHGFYAKALEVLKSLNELGYGKDIPLILMVNPTKPELVKSPSELKSEFEATLKEKHGISFSDLFVLNNAPIGRYRKLLAKKGMLLDYEKLLEANLNPSTLDKLMCLELITIGPDGMVYDCDFNLALNLPVDGKLSVDSLLTYGLGVLQDKNIKVGNHCYVCTAQFGTSCFGCLC
;
A
#
# COMPACT_ATOMS: atom_id res chain seq x y z
N MET A 1 25.67 25.08 -14.11
CA MET A 1 24.59 26.11 -14.27
C MET A 1 23.32 25.68 -13.53
N GLN A 2 22.86 24.43 -13.65
CA GLN A 2 21.60 23.92 -13.04
C GLN A 2 21.55 24.04 -11.50
N GLU A 3 22.60 23.64 -10.77
CA GLU A 3 22.64 23.79 -9.29
C GLU A 3 22.54 25.25 -8.83
N ILE A 4 23.18 26.19 -9.55
CA ILE A 4 23.11 27.61 -9.22
C ILE A 4 21.70 28.15 -9.47
N ALA A 5 21.07 27.78 -10.58
CA ALA A 5 19.70 28.17 -10.89
C ALA A 5 18.71 27.64 -9.83
N THR A 6 18.87 26.38 -9.43
CA THR A 6 18.11 25.77 -8.34
C THR A 6 18.29 26.54 -7.03
N LEU A 7 19.55 26.78 -6.64
CA LEU A 7 19.87 27.51 -5.41
C LEU A 7 19.23 28.90 -5.40
N GLU A 8 19.34 29.66 -6.49
CA GLU A 8 18.76 31.00 -6.60
C GLU A 8 17.22 31.00 -6.57
N ARG A 9 16.59 30.00 -7.22
CA ARG A 9 15.14 29.86 -7.19
C ARG A 9 14.64 29.60 -5.76
N TYR A 10 15.22 28.60 -5.07
CA TYR A 10 14.84 28.28 -3.70
C TYR A 10 15.24 29.35 -2.67
N LYS A 11 16.30 30.15 -2.90
CA LYS A 11 16.58 31.36 -2.12
C LYS A 11 15.48 32.41 -2.24
N ARG A 12 14.91 32.60 -3.43
CA ARG A 12 13.76 33.48 -3.63
C ARG A 12 12.50 32.89 -3.00
N ALA A 13 12.26 31.59 -3.19
CA ALA A 13 11.13 30.86 -2.66
C ALA A 13 11.11 30.82 -1.12
N ALA A 14 12.29 30.83 -0.46
CA ALA A 14 12.41 30.98 1.00
C ALA A 14 11.87 32.32 1.54
N LYS A 15 11.89 33.35 0.69
CA LYS A 15 11.42 34.71 1.06
C LYS A 15 9.99 35.00 0.58
N LYS A 16 9.59 34.39 -0.51
CA LYS A 16 8.26 34.56 -1.13
C LYS A 16 7.78 33.21 -1.66
N PRO A 17 6.70 32.62 -1.09
CA PRO A 17 6.18 31.33 -1.50
C PRO A 17 5.87 31.23 -2.99
N GLU A 18 6.32 30.15 -3.64
CA GLU A 18 6.11 29.88 -5.06
C GLU A 18 5.22 28.64 -5.25
N LYS A 19 3.94 28.85 -5.53
CA LYS A 19 2.94 27.75 -5.65
C LYS A 19 3.26 26.74 -6.76
N ALA A 20 4.03 27.13 -7.78
CA ALA A 20 4.39 26.25 -8.89
C ALA A 20 5.37 25.13 -8.49
N LEU A 21 6.02 25.24 -7.33
CA LEU A 21 6.94 24.23 -6.80
C LEU A 21 6.27 23.12 -6.00
N CYS A 22 4.96 23.16 -5.81
CA CYS A 22 4.25 22.23 -4.93
C CYS A 22 3.30 21.31 -5.69
N CYS A 23 3.44 20.00 -5.45
CA CYS A 23 2.34 19.06 -5.66
C CYS A 23 1.34 19.20 -4.49
N PRO A 24 0.02 19.06 -4.70
CA PRO A 24 -0.92 19.01 -3.60
C PRO A 24 -0.64 17.80 -2.70
N VAL A 25 -0.18 18.02 -1.47
CA VAL A 25 0.11 16.97 -0.49
C VAL A 25 -0.98 16.96 0.58
N SER A 26 -1.57 15.78 0.81
CA SER A 26 -2.46 15.53 1.95
C SER A 26 -1.71 14.77 3.04
N TYR A 27 -1.51 15.41 4.19
CA TYR A 27 -0.83 14.78 5.33
C TYR A 27 -1.76 13.83 6.06
N GLN A 28 -1.28 12.62 6.35
CA GLN A 28 -2.05 11.63 7.11
C GLN A 28 -2.15 11.96 8.61
N ARG A 29 -1.22 12.79 9.13
CA ARG A 29 -1.14 13.22 10.53
C ARG A 29 -1.10 14.75 10.62
N PRO A 30 -2.20 15.45 10.27
CA PRO A 30 -2.22 16.91 10.25
C PRO A 30 -2.04 17.53 11.65
N GLU A 31 -2.26 16.76 12.72
CA GLU A 31 -2.00 17.19 14.09
C GLU A 31 -0.53 17.52 14.35
N LEU A 32 0.41 16.88 13.63
CA LEU A 32 1.84 17.16 13.77
C LEU A 32 2.24 18.55 13.26
N LEU A 33 1.41 19.17 12.45
CA LEU A 33 1.66 20.53 11.94
C LEU A 33 1.37 21.60 12.99
N LYS A 34 0.59 21.30 14.04
CA LYS A 34 0.10 22.31 15.01
C LYS A 34 1.20 23.04 15.77
N ILE A 35 2.34 22.41 16.03
CA ILE A 35 3.44 23.04 16.75
C ILE A 35 4.42 23.77 15.83
N ILE A 36 4.31 23.57 14.52
CA ILE A 36 5.22 24.11 13.50
C ILE A 36 4.79 25.54 13.18
N PRO A 37 5.73 26.51 13.23
CA PRO A 37 5.45 27.90 12.91
C PRO A 37 4.93 28.08 11.48
N GLN A 38 4.00 29.03 11.31
CA GLN A 38 3.38 29.31 10.01
C GLN A 38 4.41 29.71 8.95
N GLU A 39 5.44 30.44 9.31
CA GLU A 39 6.54 30.85 8.42
C GLU A 39 7.26 29.64 7.78
N ILE A 40 7.37 28.51 8.50
CA ILE A 40 7.92 27.24 7.97
C ILE A 40 6.92 26.59 7.00
N LEU A 41 5.63 26.57 7.36
CA LEU A 41 4.60 25.92 6.56
C LEU A 41 4.36 26.61 5.22
N GLU A 42 4.58 27.90 5.14
CA GLU A 42 4.36 28.72 3.92
C GLU A 42 5.44 28.53 2.86
N VAL A 43 6.65 28.14 3.25
CA VAL A 43 7.80 27.97 2.34
C VAL A 43 8.24 26.52 2.19
N ASP A 44 7.32 25.59 2.39
CA ASP A 44 7.58 24.18 2.24
C ASP A 44 7.11 23.65 0.88
N TYR A 45 7.93 22.82 0.26
CA TYR A 45 7.73 22.25 -1.05
C TYR A 45 7.91 20.73 -1.02
N GLY A 46 7.02 19.97 -1.68
CA GLY A 46 7.11 18.52 -1.69
C GLY A 46 5.99 17.86 -2.49
N CYS A 47 6.09 16.55 -2.71
CA CYS A 47 5.17 15.77 -3.52
C CYS A 47 4.60 14.53 -2.78
N GLY A 48 4.97 14.33 -1.50
CA GLY A 48 4.52 13.20 -0.70
C GLY A 48 4.60 13.43 0.80
N ASP A 49 4.23 12.42 1.59
CA ASP A 49 4.33 12.41 3.06
C ASP A 49 5.15 11.20 3.51
N PRO A 50 6.49 11.28 3.54
CA PRO A 50 7.34 10.19 4.00
C PRO A 50 7.28 9.97 5.51
N THR A 51 6.73 10.93 6.29
CA THR A 51 6.71 10.90 7.76
C THR A 51 5.91 9.73 8.34
N VAL A 52 4.90 9.25 7.60
CA VAL A 52 4.02 8.14 8.02
C VAL A 52 4.75 6.80 8.16
N TYR A 53 5.93 6.67 7.59
CA TYR A 53 6.72 5.45 7.61
C TYR A 53 7.85 5.47 8.65
N VAL A 54 8.00 6.57 9.39
CA VAL A 54 8.97 6.72 10.48
C VAL A 54 8.43 6.12 11.78
N ARG A 55 9.32 5.59 12.63
CA ARG A 55 8.96 4.91 13.88
C ARG A 55 9.58 5.59 15.09
N GLU A 56 8.98 5.36 16.26
CA GLU A 56 9.50 5.83 17.53
C GLU A 56 10.93 5.31 17.81
N GLY A 57 11.80 6.18 18.31
CA GLY A 57 13.16 5.87 18.69
C GLY A 57 14.19 5.84 17.57
N GLU A 58 13.80 6.06 16.30
CA GLU A 58 14.71 6.02 15.15
C GLU A 58 15.62 7.25 15.07
N VAL A 59 16.80 7.03 14.50
CA VAL A 59 17.68 8.07 13.97
C VAL A 59 17.33 8.27 12.51
N VAL A 60 16.86 9.47 12.17
CA VAL A 60 16.34 9.79 10.83
C VAL A 60 17.14 10.92 10.20
N VAL A 61 17.47 10.77 8.91
CA VAL A 61 18.04 11.84 8.07
C VAL A 61 17.00 12.26 7.04
N ASP A 62 16.73 13.56 6.98
CA ASP A 62 15.87 14.20 5.97
C ASP A 62 16.74 14.91 4.93
N LEU A 63 16.77 14.39 3.71
CA LEU A 63 17.56 14.90 2.60
C LEU A 63 16.80 16.01 1.86
N GLY A 64 17.38 17.19 1.82
CA GLY A 64 16.74 18.41 1.31
C GLY A 64 15.67 18.89 2.28
N SER A 65 16.04 19.05 3.55
CA SER A 65 15.11 19.35 4.65
C SER A 65 14.42 20.73 4.55
N GLY A 66 14.89 21.59 3.67
CA GLY A 66 14.35 22.93 3.46
C GLY A 66 14.21 23.71 4.77
N SER A 67 13.04 24.29 4.99
CA SER A 67 12.69 25.03 6.22
C SER A 67 12.49 24.14 7.47
N GLY A 68 12.65 22.82 7.36
CA GLY A 68 12.61 21.88 8.46
C GLY A 68 11.22 21.34 8.81
N LYS A 69 10.20 21.54 7.99
CA LYS A 69 8.83 21.07 8.29
C LYS A 69 8.80 19.56 8.58
N HIS A 70 9.33 18.72 7.68
CA HIS A 70 9.34 17.26 7.88
C HIS A 70 10.24 16.88 9.06
N VAL A 71 11.39 17.54 9.25
CA VAL A 71 12.24 17.32 10.43
C VAL A 71 11.46 17.49 11.73
N TYR A 72 10.65 18.55 11.84
CA TYR A 72 9.86 18.82 13.03
C TYR A 72 8.61 17.92 13.18
N MET A 73 8.03 17.45 12.07
CA MET A 73 7.00 16.41 12.12
C MET A 73 7.60 15.08 12.62
N ILE A 74 8.74 14.69 12.07
CA ILE A 74 9.44 13.45 12.41
C ILE A 74 9.95 13.50 13.84
N ALA A 75 10.43 14.66 14.34
CA ALA A 75 10.88 14.83 15.72
C ALA A 75 9.81 14.45 16.76
N GLN A 76 8.54 14.74 16.47
CA GLN A 76 7.40 14.34 17.29
C GLN A 76 7.15 12.82 17.25
N ILE A 77 7.42 12.18 16.12
CA ILE A 77 7.18 10.74 15.90
C ILE A 77 8.27 9.90 16.58
N VAL A 78 9.54 10.27 16.38
CA VAL A 78 10.67 9.51 16.96
C VAL A 78 10.80 9.70 18.45
N GLY A 79 10.28 10.81 19.00
CA GLY A 79 10.27 11.09 20.42
C GLY A 79 11.65 11.38 21.03
N PRO A 80 11.75 11.41 22.38
CA PRO A 80 12.97 11.83 23.08
C PRO A 80 14.15 10.86 22.94
N LYS A 81 13.92 9.62 22.53
CA LYS A 81 14.96 8.60 22.32
C LYS A 81 15.47 8.57 20.88
N GLY A 82 14.73 9.16 19.92
CA GLY A 82 15.12 9.26 18.53
C GLY A 82 15.88 10.55 18.25
N LYS A 83 16.39 10.66 17.02
CA LYS A 83 17.12 11.83 16.54
C LYS A 83 16.73 12.12 15.09
N VAL A 84 16.59 13.38 14.73
CA VAL A 84 16.31 13.79 13.34
C VAL A 84 17.39 14.78 12.88
N ILE A 85 17.95 14.49 11.73
CA ILE A 85 19.00 15.27 11.08
C ILE A 85 18.45 15.80 9.77
N GLY A 86 18.30 17.11 9.64
CA GLY A 86 17.98 17.79 8.39
C GLY A 86 19.27 18.17 7.66
N VAL A 87 19.35 17.81 6.38
CA VAL A 87 20.46 18.17 5.49
C VAL A 87 19.93 19.00 4.35
N ASP A 88 20.47 20.17 4.12
CA ASP A 88 20.12 21.03 2.98
C ASP A 88 21.33 21.82 2.47
N PHE A 89 21.28 22.20 1.19
CA PHE A 89 22.28 23.02 0.53
C PHE A 89 21.88 24.52 0.45
N ASN A 90 20.71 24.89 0.96
CA ASN A 90 20.20 26.25 0.98
C ASN A 90 20.30 26.84 2.38
N LYS A 91 21.22 27.82 2.54
CA LYS A 91 21.45 28.47 3.85
C LYS A 91 20.27 29.28 4.35
N GLU A 92 19.51 29.87 3.46
CA GLU A 92 18.32 30.66 3.81
C GLU A 92 17.25 29.76 4.41
N MET A 93 17.02 28.60 3.81
CA MET A 93 16.10 27.58 4.34
C MET A 93 16.58 27.03 5.70
N LEU A 94 17.86 26.67 5.80
CA LEU A 94 18.45 26.19 7.06
C LEU A 94 18.40 27.26 8.17
N SER A 95 18.62 28.52 7.82
CA SER A 95 18.51 29.63 8.80
C SER A 95 17.10 29.72 9.37
N LEU A 96 16.07 29.56 8.52
CA LEU A 96 14.68 29.52 8.94
C LEU A 96 14.39 28.28 9.82
N ALA A 97 14.87 27.12 9.42
CA ALA A 97 14.74 25.91 10.22
C ALA A 97 15.37 26.10 11.62
N ARG A 98 16.62 26.53 11.69
CA ARG A 98 17.36 26.74 12.94
C ARG A 98 16.76 27.81 13.84
N LYS A 99 16.15 28.85 13.26
CA LYS A 99 15.46 29.94 13.99
C LYS A 99 14.44 29.41 15.00
N TYR A 100 13.71 28.37 14.64
CA TYR A 100 12.61 27.82 15.45
C TYR A 100 12.99 26.59 16.27
N GLN A 101 14.23 26.12 16.18
CA GLN A 101 14.65 24.85 16.80
C GLN A 101 14.44 24.84 18.32
N ASP A 102 14.83 25.90 19.02
CA ASP A 102 14.69 25.97 20.48
C ASP A 102 13.23 26.20 20.92
N GLU A 103 12.43 26.93 20.13
CA GLU A 103 11.00 27.10 20.40
C GLU A 103 10.27 25.76 20.30
N ILE A 104 10.54 24.99 19.24
CA ILE A 104 9.92 23.69 19.01
C ILE A 104 10.41 22.69 20.08
N ALA A 105 11.69 22.70 20.42
CA ALA A 105 12.23 21.86 21.50
C ALA A 105 11.52 22.14 22.84
N LYS A 106 11.22 23.39 23.16
CA LYS A 106 10.43 23.75 24.35
C LYS A 106 9.01 23.21 24.30
N LYS A 107 8.35 23.28 23.14
CA LYS A 107 6.99 22.73 22.96
C LYS A 107 6.97 21.21 23.07
N LEU A 108 8.02 20.52 22.63
CA LEU A 108 8.18 19.08 22.72
C LEU A 108 8.59 18.60 24.11
N GLY A 109 9.30 19.42 24.87
CA GLY A 109 9.93 19.06 26.14
C GLY A 109 11.28 18.34 25.99
N TYR A 110 11.81 18.24 24.77
CA TYR A 110 13.12 17.64 24.44
C TYR A 110 13.69 18.23 23.15
N LYS A 111 15.04 18.11 22.99
CA LYS A 111 15.77 18.55 21.79
C LYS A 111 16.37 17.33 21.11
N ASN A 112 15.83 16.97 19.93
CA ASN A 112 16.23 15.80 19.15
C ASN A 112 16.43 16.09 17.66
N THR A 113 16.60 17.37 17.29
CA THR A 113 16.79 17.80 15.90
C THR A 113 18.16 18.45 15.71
N GLU A 114 18.77 18.21 14.56
CA GLU A 114 20.00 18.88 14.09
C GLU A 114 19.82 19.27 12.61
N PHE A 115 20.50 20.35 12.19
CA PHE A 115 20.47 20.84 10.82
C PHE A 115 21.87 21.10 10.29
N TYR A 116 22.23 20.51 9.15
CA TYR A 116 23.54 20.60 8.56
C TYR A 116 23.51 21.19 7.15
N TYR A 117 24.49 22.03 6.86
CA TYR A 117 24.74 22.60 5.56
C TYR A 117 25.63 21.65 4.74
N ALA A 118 25.03 20.87 3.85
CA ALA A 118 25.74 19.91 3.01
C ALA A 118 24.97 19.60 1.72
N LYS A 119 25.68 19.03 0.74
CA LYS A 119 25.04 18.44 -0.45
C LYS A 119 24.54 17.02 -0.14
N ILE A 120 23.34 16.69 -0.55
CA ILE A 120 22.73 15.37 -0.27
C ILE A 120 23.46 14.21 -0.97
N GLN A 121 24.17 14.46 -2.07
CA GLN A 121 25.02 13.49 -2.76
C GLN A 121 26.42 13.36 -2.11
N ASN A 122 26.71 14.10 -1.03
CA ASN A 122 27.95 13.97 -0.27
C ASN A 122 27.69 14.22 1.22
N LEU A 123 27.21 13.21 1.92
CA LEU A 123 26.89 13.26 3.33
C LEU A 123 28.12 13.09 4.26
N LYS A 124 29.32 13.07 3.68
CA LYS A 124 30.56 13.10 4.45
C LYS A 124 31.07 14.50 4.75
N LEU A 125 30.75 15.47 3.87
CA LEU A 125 31.34 16.79 3.90
C LEU A 125 30.44 17.84 4.54
N ASP A 126 30.90 18.44 5.64
CA ASP A 126 30.29 19.60 6.28
C ASP A 126 30.76 20.88 5.58
N LEU A 127 29.87 21.55 4.86
CA LEU A 127 30.19 22.77 4.13
C LEU A 127 30.42 23.99 5.04
N GLU A 128 29.94 23.97 6.29
CA GLU A 128 30.26 25.03 7.24
C GLU A 128 31.73 24.95 7.66
N LYS A 129 32.30 23.76 7.86
CA LYS A 129 33.72 23.56 8.10
C LYS A 129 34.57 23.99 6.90
N VAL A 130 34.12 23.63 5.69
CA VAL A 130 34.78 24.05 4.43
C VAL A 130 34.83 25.56 4.31
N GLU A 131 33.72 26.25 4.57
CA GLU A 131 33.69 27.72 4.50
C GLU A 131 34.57 28.38 5.56
N ALA A 132 34.55 27.86 6.80
CA ALA A 132 35.42 28.34 7.87
C ALA A 132 36.90 28.19 7.49
N TYR A 133 37.27 27.06 6.88
CA TYR A 133 38.63 26.85 6.36
C TYR A 133 38.98 27.88 5.28
N LEU A 134 38.13 28.08 4.29
CA LEU A 134 38.35 29.02 3.17
C LEU A 134 38.41 30.48 3.61
N GLN A 135 37.75 30.88 4.71
CA GLN A 135 37.86 32.22 5.28
C GLN A 135 39.27 32.50 5.81
N THR A 136 39.93 31.49 6.35
CA THR A 136 41.30 31.62 6.89
C THR A 136 42.39 31.24 5.89
N ASN A 137 42.05 30.42 4.88
CA ASN A 137 42.96 29.88 3.87
C ASN A 137 42.41 30.14 2.44
N PRO A 138 42.42 31.38 1.98
CA PRO A 138 41.88 31.72 0.64
C PRO A 138 42.71 31.09 -0.48
N LEU A 139 42.02 30.49 -1.48
CA LEU A 139 42.65 29.91 -2.65
C LEU A 139 43.19 31.00 -3.58
N LYS A 140 44.49 31.09 -3.71
CA LYS A 140 45.18 32.06 -4.58
C LYS A 140 46.09 31.41 -5.59
N THR A 141 46.57 30.21 -5.35
CA THR A 141 47.51 29.43 -6.18
C THR A 141 46.98 28.03 -6.42
N ALA A 142 47.58 27.31 -7.37
CA ALA A 142 47.31 25.90 -7.61
C ALA A 142 47.74 25.03 -6.40
N GLU A 143 48.75 25.45 -5.67
CA GLU A 143 49.23 24.77 -4.46
C GLU A 143 48.16 24.88 -3.33
N ASP A 144 47.54 26.04 -3.18
CA ASP A 144 46.41 26.22 -2.22
C ASP A 144 45.26 25.29 -2.55
N LEU A 145 44.98 25.05 -3.85
CA LEU A 145 43.95 24.13 -4.28
C LEU A 145 44.26 22.68 -3.86
N ILE A 146 45.52 22.25 -4.05
CA ILE A 146 45.93 20.91 -3.65
C ILE A 146 45.82 20.74 -2.13
N VAL A 147 46.26 21.74 -1.36
CA VAL A 147 46.14 21.73 0.11
C VAL A 147 44.67 21.68 0.53
N PHE A 148 43.81 22.40 -0.14
CA PHE A 148 42.38 22.39 0.10
C PHE A 148 41.74 21.05 -0.23
N GLU A 149 42.11 20.42 -1.36
CA GLU A 149 41.63 19.08 -1.74
C GLU A 149 42.02 18.05 -0.68
N ASN A 150 43.28 18.05 -0.22
CA ASN A 150 43.72 17.18 0.87
C ASN A 150 42.95 17.43 2.18
N TYR A 151 42.64 18.68 2.51
CA TYR A 151 41.84 19.03 3.68
C TYR A 151 40.41 18.46 3.58
N VAL A 152 39.77 18.54 2.39
CA VAL A 152 38.44 17.99 2.14
C VAL A 152 38.46 16.46 2.26
N GLU A 153 39.49 15.79 1.67
CA GLU A 153 39.64 14.34 1.80
C GLU A 153 39.83 13.92 3.27
N GLU A 154 40.62 14.67 4.03
CA GLU A 154 40.82 14.40 5.46
C GLU A 154 39.53 14.53 6.27
N LEU A 155 38.71 15.55 5.99
CA LEU A 155 37.38 15.71 6.62
C LEU A 155 36.47 14.54 6.28
N GLU A 156 36.38 14.16 5.01
CA GLU A 156 35.52 13.05 4.56
C GLU A 156 35.93 11.69 5.17
N GLU A 157 37.23 11.47 5.39
CA GLU A 157 37.73 10.21 5.94
C GLU A 157 37.67 10.14 7.47
N LYS A 158 38.08 11.22 8.15
CA LYS A 158 38.25 11.20 9.62
C LYS A 158 37.05 11.75 10.39
N GLU A 159 36.31 12.67 9.79
CA GLU A 159 35.17 13.34 10.42
C GLU A 159 33.95 13.42 9.51
N PRO A 160 33.46 12.29 8.96
CA PRO A 160 32.31 12.33 8.07
C PRO A 160 31.10 12.94 8.79
N LEU A 161 30.41 13.88 8.11
CA LEU A 161 29.25 14.58 8.65
C LEU A 161 28.19 13.60 9.15
N ILE A 162 27.87 12.59 8.35
CA ILE A 162 27.01 11.48 8.75
C ILE A 162 27.83 10.17 8.60
N PRO A 163 28.15 9.51 9.73
CA PRO A 163 28.92 8.28 9.71
C PRO A 163 28.22 7.13 8.98
N ASP A 164 29.04 6.15 8.56
CA ASP A 164 28.56 4.89 7.98
C ASP A 164 27.66 4.16 8.98
N GLU A 165 26.59 3.55 8.48
CA GLU A 165 25.69 2.67 9.27
C GLU A 165 25.17 3.27 10.58
N SER A 166 24.96 4.60 10.60
CA SER A 166 24.53 5.35 11.79
C SER A 166 23.04 5.65 11.82
N VAL A 167 22.33 5.51 10.69
CA VAL A 167 20.96 5.99 10.47
C VAL A 167 19.98 4.82 10.32
N ASP A 168 18.83 4.90 10.98
CA ASP A 168 17.76 3.89 10.85
C ASP A 168 16.89 4.13 9.62
N THR A 169 16.60 5.41 9.34
CA THR A 169 15.72 5.79 8.21
C THR A 169 16.25 7.04 7.52
N VAL A 170 16.36 7.00 6.21
CA VAL A 170 16.58 8.18 5.36
C VAL A 170 15.25 8.54 4.71
N VAL A 171 14.83 9.79 4.81
CA VAL A 171 13.65 10.32 4.13
C VAL A 171 14.05 11.41 3.14
N SER A 172 13.26 11.60 2.10
CA SER A 172 13.39 12.74 1.18
C SER A 172 12.06 13.01 0.51
N ASN A 173 11.82 14.28 0.15
CA ASN A 173 10.59 14.71 -0.47
C ASN A 173 10.83 15.70 -1.61
N CYS A 174 10.80 15.22 -2.86
CA CYS A 174 10.99 16.00 -4.10
C CYS A 174 12.35 16.73 -4.21
N VAL A 175 13.44 16.04 -3.93
CA VAL A 175 14.78 16.65 -3.92
C VAL A 175 15.80 15.89 -4.77
N LEU A 176 15.66 14.56 -4.92
CA LEU A 176 16.65 13.72 -5.61
C LEU A 176 16.77 14.11 -7.09
N ASN A 177 15.69 14.62 -7.67
CA ASN A 177 15.66 15.09 -9.06
C ASN A 177 16.46 16.39 -9.30
N LEU A 178 16.76 17.13 -8.24
CA LEU A 178 17.60 18.35 -8.33
C LEU A 178 19.11 18.04 -8.40
N VAL A 179 19.49 16.79 -8.16
CA VAL A 179 20.89 16.33 -8.26
C VAL A 179 21.21 16.00 -9.72
N LYS A 180 22.38 16.45 -10.17
CA LYS A 180 22.84 16.24 -11.54
C LYS A 180 22.94 14.74 -11.91
N PRO A 181 22.72 14.38 -13.19
CA PRO A 181 22.79 12.99 -13.63
C PRO A 181 24.10 12.28 -13.25
N GLU A 182 25.24 12.96 -13.40
CA GLU A 182 26.57 12.44 -13.05
C GLU A 182 26.77 12.16 -11.56
N ASP A 183 26.03 12.85 -10.68
CA ASP A 183 26.11 12.72 -9.22
C ASP A 183 25.04 11.75 -8.64
N LYS A 184 24.09 11.28 -9.45
CA LYS A 184 22.99 10.43 -8.94
C LYS A 184 23.47 9.09 -8.39
N ASP A 185 24.43 8.43 -9.04
CA ASP A 185 25.00 7.19 -8.53
C ASP A 185 25.66 7.39 -7.15
N ARG A 186 26.35 8.52 -6.94
CA ARG A 186 26.92 8.90 -5.65
C ARG A 186 25.82 9.15 -4.62
N LEU A 187 24.75 9.85 -4.98
CA LEU A 187 23.60 10.11 -4.10
C LEU A 187 23.01 8.80 -3.57
N PHE A 188 22.67 7.84 -4.44
CA PHE A 188 22.10 6.56 -4.00
C PHE A 188 23.08 5.74 -3.17
N SER A 189 24.38 5.83 -3.48
CA SER A 189 25.44 5.19 -2.69
C SER A 189 25.59 5.82 -1.30
N GLU A 190 25.46 7.13 -1.16
CA GLU A 190 25.49 7.83 0.13
C GLU A 190 24.26 7.48 1.00
N ILE A 191 23.07 7.43 0.40
CA ILE A 191 21.86 6.96 1.10
C ILE A 191 22.08 5.53 1.64
N TYR A 192 22.65 4.66 0.82
CA TYR A 192 22.97 3.29 1.22
C TYR A 192 24.03 3.24 2.32
N ARG A 193 25.10 4.05 2.21
CA ARG A 193 26.24 4.07 3.15
C ARG A 193 25.78 4.41 4.56
N VAL A 194 25.03 5.50 4.73
CA VAL A 194 24.65 6.00 6.06
C VAL A 194 23.64 5.11 6.77
N LEU A 195 22.84 4.33 6.05
CA LEU A 195 21.86 3.43 6.64
C LEU A 195 22.51 2.25 7.35
N LYS A 196 22.02 1.92 8.54
CA LYS A 196 22.31 0.67 9.24
C LYS A 196 21.82 -0.53 8.41
N VAL A 197 22.40 -1.70 8.64
CA VAL A 197 21.84 -2.95 8.12
C VAL A 197 20.43 -3.16 8.67
N GLY A 198 19.46 -3.32 7.79
CA GLY A 198 18.03 -3.36 8.12
C GLY A 198 17.36 -1.98 8.15
N GLY A 199 18.13 -0.90 8.03
CA GLY A 199 17.63 0.45 7.83
C GLY A 199 16.99 0.63 6.44
N ARG A 200 16.23 1.70 6.26
CA ARG A 200 15.46 1.92 5.04
C ARG A 200 15.51 3.37 4.56
N ALA A 201 15.44 3.53 3.25
CA ALA A 201 15.16 4.81 2.62
C ALA A 201 13.67 4.89 2.28
N VAL A 202 13.00 5.98 2.64
CA VAL A 202 11.61 6.27 2.27
C VAL A 202 11.61 7.57 1.48
N ILE A 203 11.48 7.45 0.18
CA ILE A 203 11.69 8.55 -0.75
C ILE A 203 10.40 8.83 -1.50
N SER A 204 9.93 10.07 -1.41
CA SER A 204 8.86 10.60 -2.25
C SER A 204 9.48 11.53 -3.29
N ASP A 205 9.32 11.22 -4.58
CA ASP A 205 9.84 12.07 -5.66
C ASP A 205 8.97 11.97 -6.91
N ILE A 206 9.26 12.80 -7.91
CA ILE A 206 8.61 12.75 -9.22
C ILE A 206 9.37 11.79 -10.12
N VAL A 207 8.63 10.95 -10.82
CA VAL A 207 9.14 10.05 -11.88
C VAL A 207 8.40 10.33 -13.17
N SER A 208 8.98 9.90 -14.30
CA SER A 208 8.41 10.00 -15.63
C SER A 208 8.04 8.61 -16.17
N ASP A 209 7.07 8.52 -17.08
CA ASP A 209 6.75 7.29 -17.81
C ASP A 209 7.72 7.01 -18.94
N GLU A 210 8.34 8.06 -19.51
CA GLU A 210 9.36 7.97 -20.55
C GLU A 210 10.65 8.68 -20.11
N ASP A 211 11.75 8.47 -20.86
CA ASP A 211 13.01 9.17 -20.61
C ASP A 211 12.89 10.65 -20.94
N VAL A 212 13.26 11.51 -20.00
CA VAL A 212 13.27 12.97 -20.22
C VAL A 212 14.35 13.32 -21.26
N PRO A 213 13.98 13.93 -22.39
CA PRO A 213 14.96 14.24 -23.46
C PRO A 213 15.91 15.38 -23.05
N PRO A 214 17.12 15.45 -23.66
CA PRO A 214 18.18 16.40 -23.26
C PRO A 214 17.72 17.87 -23.27
N HIS A 215 16.93 18.30 -24.26
CA HIS A 215 16.47 19.68 -24.35
C HIS A 215 15.57 20.10 -23.17
N LEU A 216 14.76 19.17 -22.61
CA LEU A 216 14.00 19.42 -21.39
C LEU A 216 14.90 19.37 -20.15
N GLN A 217 15.94 18.52 -20.15
CA GLN A 217 16.92 18.47 -19.06
C GLN A 217 17.76 19.75 -18.95
N GLU A 218 17.93 20.49 -20.02
CA GLU A 218 18.67 21.75 -20.07
C GLU A 218 17.85 22.97 -19.65
N ASP A 219 16.50 22.82 -19.53
CA ASP A 219 15.61 23.89 -19.11
C ASP A 219 15.75 24.15 -17.58
N PRO A 220 16.21 25.37 -17.16
CA PRO A 220 16.44 25.67 -15.75
C PRO A 220 15.15 25.73 -14.91
N GLU A 221 14.00 26.10 -15.52
CA GLU A 221 12.74 26.15 -14.81
C GLU A 221 12.19 24.75 -14.54
N LEU A 222 12.22 23.87 -15.55
CA LEU A 222 11.85 22.47 -15.41
C LEU A 222 12.80 21.73 -14.47
N TRP A 223 14.10 22.04 -14.54
CA TRP A 223 15.09 21.46 -13.63
C TRP A 223 14.79 21.82 -12.17
N SER A 224 14.70 23.11 -11.88
CA SER A 224 14.42 23.60 -10.52
C SER A 224 12.99 23.27 -10.03
N GLY A 225 12.10 22.84 -10.92
CA GLY A 225 10.77 22.31 -10.65
C GLY A 225 10.70 20.81 -10.42
N CYS A 226 11.83 20.10 -10.24
CA CYS A 226 11.91 18.64 -10.06
C CYS A 226 11.41 17.79 -11.26
N ILE A 227 11.24 18.41 -12.44
CA ILE A 227 10.75 17.75 -13.67
C ILE A 227 11.92 17.22 -14.52
N ALA A 228 12.81 18.13 -14.92
CA ALA A 228 13.86 17.81 -15.88
C ALA A 228 14.86 16.74 -15.41
N GLY A 229 15.07 16.64 -14.11
CA GLY A 229 15.92 15.61 -13.51
C GLY A 229 15.17 14.32 -13.12
N ALA A 230 13.87 14.19 -13.43
CA ALA A 230 13.13 12.99 -13.13
C ALA A 230 13.68 11.76 -13.85
N LEU A 231 13.80 10.66 -13.12
CA LEU A 231 14.10 9.36 -13.70
C LEU A 231 12.82 8.68 -14.16
N ARG A 232 12.90 7.89 -15.22
CA ARG A 232 11.82 6.98 -15.59
C ARG A 232 11.57 5.99 -14.45
N GLU A 233 10.31 5.60 -14.22
CA GLU A 233 9.89 4.79 -13.06
C GLU A 233 10.76 3.56 -12.81
N ASP A 234 11.04 2.79 -13.85
CA ASP A 234 11.88 1.58 -13.75
C ASP A 234 13.34 1.92 -13.41
N LYS A 235 13.89 2.99 -13.99
CA LYS A 235 15.25 3.47 -13.71
C LYS A 235 15.38 4.00 -12.28
N PHE A 236 14.34 4.65 -11.75
CA PHE A 236 14.32 5.12 -10.37
C PHE A 236 14.42 3.96 -9.38
N ILE A 237 13.62 2.89 -9.59
CA ILE A 237 13.68 1.67 -8.77
C ILE A 237 15.04 0.99 -8.93
N HIS A 238 15.54 0.88 -10.18
CA HIS A 238 16.82 0.23 -10.49
C HIS A 238 18.01 0.95 -9.84
N ALA A 239 17.98 2.27 -9.70
CA ALA A 239 19.05 3.03 -9.05
C ALA A 239 19.29 2.62 -7.59
N PHE A 240 18.22 2.32 -6.82
CA PHE A 240 18.36 1.77 -5.48
C PHE A 240 18.92 0.35 -5.49
N LEU A 241 18.45 -0.51 -6.39
CA LEU A 241 18.98 -1.88 -6.51
C LEU A 241 20.46 -1.86 -6.90
N LYS A 242 20.87 -0.98 -7.84
CA LYS A 242 22.27 -0.76 -8.24
C LYS A 242 23.15 -0.30 -7.07
N ALA A 243 22.64 0.57 -6.19
CA ALA A 243 23.33 1.00 -4.98
C ALA A 243 23.49 -0.12 -3.93
N GLY A 244 22.77 -1.24 -4.09
CA GLY A 244 22.90 -2.45 -3.27
C GLY A 244 21.78 -2.69 -2.27
N PHE A 245 20.66 -1.97 -2.37
CA PHE A 245 19.49 -2.26 -1.58
C PHE A 245 18.95 -3.66 -1.91
N SER A 246 18.54 -4.41 -0.90
CA SER A 246 18.06 -5.79 -1.05
C SER A 246 16.61 -5.89 -1.50
N SER A 247 15.84 -4.83 -1.32
CA SER A 247 14.45 -4.75 -1.77
C SER A 247 14.01 -3.31 -1.97
N VAL A 248 13.14 -3.09 -2.95
CA VAL A 248 12.45 -1.81 -3.19
C VAL A 248 10.97 -2.09 -3.32
N ARG A 249 10.14 -1.35 -2.57
CA ARG A 249 8.68 -1.46 -2.60
C ARG A 249 8.09 -0.12 -2.97
N VAL A 250 7.12 -0.10 -3.86
CA VAL A 250 6.30 1.08 -4.13
C VAL A 250 5.22 1.14 -3.05
N LEU A 251 5.26 2.19 -2.23
CA LEU A 251 4.31 2.41 -1.14
C LEU A 251 3.11 3.24 -1.59
N LYS A 252 3.36 4.18 -2.50
CA LYS A 252 2.35 5.05 -3.10
C LYS A 252 2.75 5.37 -4.53
N TRP A 253 1.79 5.37 -5.43
CA TRP A 253 1.94 5.75 -6.82
C TRP A 253 0.70 6.54 -7.23
N GLU A 254 0.89 7.75 -7.76
CA GLU A 254 -0.23 8.59 -8.18
C GLU A 254 -0.62 8.24 -9.61
N GLU A 255 -1.87 7.78 -9.80
CA GLU A 255 -2.38 7.40 -11.14
C GLU A 255 -2.44 8.57 -12.10
N LYS A 256 -2.88 9.74 -11.62
CA LYS A 256 -2.95 10.94 -12.44
C LYS A 256 -1.59 11.63 -12.46
N PRO A 257 -1.06 11.95 -13.64
CA PRO A 257 0.15 12.75 -13.72
C PRO A 257 -0.08 14.12 -13.08
N TRP A 258 0.93 14.59 -12.37
CA TRP A 258 0.95 15.95 -11.85
C TRP A 258 1.09 16.96 -12.99
N GLN A 259 1.96 16.64 -13.97
CA GLN A 259 2.16 17.42 -15.19
C GLN A 259 2.36 16.49 -16.39
N VAL A 260 2.03 17.02 -17.58
CA VAL A 260 2.33 16.38 -18.87
C VAL A 260 3.06 17.42 -19.71
N ILE A 261 4.29 17.11 -20.12
CA ILE A 261 5.15 18.01 -20.90
C ILE A 261 5.63 17.26 -22.13
N GLU A 262 5.31 17.76 -23.31
CA GLU A 262 5.60 17.12 -24.61
C GLU A 262 5.15 15.65 -24.70
N GLY A 263 4.03 15.32 -24.03
CA GLY A 263 3.47 13.98 -24.01
C GLY A 263 4.06 13.06 -22.95
N ILE A 264 5.09 13.47 -22.21
CA ILE A 264 5.68 12.74 -21.09
C ILE A 264 4.89 13.03 -19.83
N GLU A 265 4.44 11.99 -19.13
CA GLU A 265 3.71 12.08 -17.89
C GLU A 265 4.65 12.08 -16.66
N PHE A 266 4.51 13.10 -15.82
CA PHE A 266 5.26 13.23 -14.56
C PHE A 266 4.32 13.00 -13.38
N ARG A 267 4.67 12.06 -12.49
CA ARG A 267 3.85 11.70 -11.33
C ARG A 267 4.66 11.48 -10.06
N SER A 268 4.01 11.66 -8.92
CA SER A 268 4.62 11.39 -7.62
C SER A 268 4.60 9.89 -7.33
N ILE A 269 5.75 9.38 -6.86
CA ILE A 269 5.91 8.04 -6.31
C ILE A 269 6.49 8.12 -4.89
N THR A 270 6.09 7.22 -4.01
CA THR A 270 6.79 7.00 -2.74
C THR A 270 7.25 5.56 -2.68
N ILE A 271 8.54 5.36 -2.47
CA ILE A 271 9.15 4.03 -2.35
C ILE A 271 9.76 3.82 -0.97
N GLU A 272 9.88 2.54 -0.60
CA GLU A 272 10.74 2.08 0.51
C GLU A 272 11.81 1.16 -0.05
N ALA A 273 13.09 1.50 0.20
CA ALA A 273 14.22 0.66 -0.15
C ALA A 273 14.92 0.21 1.14
N ILE A 274 15.17 -1.11 1.31
CA ILE A 274 15.72 -1.68 2.54
C ILE A 274 17.18 -2.09 2.31
N LYS A 275 18.08 -1.61 3.19
CA LYS A 275 19.48 -2.05 3.23
C LYS A 275 19.54 -3.43 3.84
N GLY A 276 19.74 -4.45 3.00
CA GLY A 276 19.95 -5.82 3.44
C GLY A 276 21.40 -6.09 3.86
N GLU A 277 21.60 -7.28 4.41
CA GLU A 277 22.95 -7.78 4.69
C GLU A 277 23.68 -8.09 3.38
N LYS A 278 24.95 -7.74 3.31
CA LYS A 278 25.89 -8.19 2.28
C LYS A 278 26.81 -9.27 2.86
N GLY A 279 27.51 -10.00 2.01
CA GLY A 279 28.50 -10.98 2.42
C GLY A 279 28.38 -12.30 1.67
N PRO A 280 29.17 -13.31 2.01
CA PRO A 280 29.19 -14.59 1.31
C PRO A 280 27.89 -15.36 1.52
N CYS A 281 27.56 -16.21 0.54
CA CYS A 281 26.46 -17.16 0.67
C CYS A 281 26.89 -18.31 1.58
N ILE A 282 26.39 -18.33 2.81
CA ILE A 282 26.66 -19.38 3.82
C ILE A 282 25.43 -20.24 4.00
N ASP A 283 25.55 -21.54 3.80
CA ASP A 283 24.52 -22.51 4.13
C ASP A 283 24.57 -22.82 5.63
N ALA A 284 23.53 -22.35 6.35
CA ALA A 284 23.31 -22.66 7.76
C ALA A 284 22.16 -23.69 7.95
N GLY A 285 21.73 -24.33 6.85
CA GLY A 285 20.65 -25.32 6.89
C GLY A 285 19.24 -24.75 6.91
N GLN A 286 19.09 -23.44 6.71
CA GLN A 286 17.81 -22.73 6.71
C GLN A 286 17.04 -22.96 5.41
N ALA A 287 15.73 -22.77 5.48
CA ALA A 287 14.85 -22.77 4.32
C ALA A 287 13.73 -21.75 4.46
N VAL A 288 13.10 -21.44 3.35
CA VAL A 288 11.88 -20.62 3.31
C VAL A 288 10.81 -21.32 2.48
N ILE A 289 9.54 -21.02 2.78
CA ILE A 289 8.40 -21.45 1.96
C ILE A 289 7.63 -20.19 1.57
N TYR A 290 7.48 -19.95 0.27
CA TYR A 290 6.69 -18.85 -0.25
C TYR A 290 5.20 -19.14 -0.11
N LEU A 291 4.42 -18.18 0.41
CA LEU A 291 2.99 -18.32 0.73
C LEU A 291 2.06 -17.72 -0.35
N GLY A 292 2.62 -17.27 -1.45
CA GLY A 292 1.84 -16.60 -2.49
C GLY A 292 1.74 -15.07 -2.28
N PRO A 293 0.92 -14.38 -3.12
CA PRO A 293 -0.22 -14.92 -3.89
C PRO A 293 0.11 -15.50 -5.27
N PHE A 294 1.30 -15.22 -5.83
CA PHE A 294 1.67 -15.67 -7.17
C PHE A 294 2.13 -17.14 -7.16
N TYR A 295 2.05 -17.81 -8.31
CA TYR A 295 2.56 -19.19 -8.43
C TYR A 295 4.05 -19.27 -8.09
N LYS A 296 4.85 -18.33 -8.59
CA LYS A 296 6.29 -18.19 -8.27
C LYS A 296 6.72 -16.74 -8.28
N VAL A 297 7.78 -16.45 -7.55
CA VAL A 297 8.51 -15.18 -7.57
C VAL A 297 10.01 -15.44 -7.68
N GLU A 298 10.74 -14.44 -8.15
CA GLU A 298 12.20 -14.45 -8.24
C GLU A 298 12.76 -13.20 -7.58
N ASP A 299 13.87 -13.33 -6.85
CA ASP A 299 14.57 -12.18 -6.28
C ASP A 299 15.70 -11.68 -7.21
N THR A 300 16.29 -10.55 -6.85
CA THR A 300 17.37 -9.93 -7.64
C THR A 300 18.69 -10.71 -7.65
N GLU A 301 18.80 -11.75 -6.82
CA GLU A 301 19.97 -12.66 -6.77
C GLU A 301 19.71 -13.97 -7.56
N GLY A 302 18.54 -14.09 -8.19
CA GLY A 302 18.15 -15.23 -9.00
C GLY A 302 17.63 -16.43 -8.22
N HIS A 303 17.21 -16.27 -6.95
CA HIS A 303 16.50 -17.31 -6.24
C HIS A 303 15.05 -17.39 -6.73
N VAL A 304 14.58 -18.59 -6.99
CA VAL A 304 13.21 -18.86 -7.42
C VAL A 304 12.42 -19.51 -6.28
N PHE A 305 11.28 -18.91 -5.94
CA PHE A 305 10.39 -19.37 -4.87
C PHE A 305 9.03 -19.72 -5.46
N GLU A 306 8.76 -21.00 -5.63
CA GLU A 306 7.40 -21.47 -5.96
C GLU A 306 6.57 -21.60 -4.68
N ILE A 307 5.28 -21.30 -4.81
CA ILE A 307 4.33 -21.39 -3.69
C ILE A 307 4.36 -22.79 -3.09
N GLY A 308 4.51 -22.88 -1.77
CA GLY A 308 4.51 -24.13 -1.03
C GLY A 308 5.79 -24.95 -1.08
N LYS A 309 6.76 -24.58 -1.90
CA LYS A 309 8.03 -25.33 -1.96
C LYS A 309 8.99 -24.86 -0.87
N ARG A 310 9.65 -25.83 -0.24
CA ARG A 310 10.69 -25.58 0.77
C ARG A 310 12.02 -25.32 0.09
N VAL A 311 12.36 -24.05 -0.07
CA VAL A 311 13.55 -23.61 -0.79
C VAL A 311 14.68 -23.36 0.20
N ALA A 312 15.83 -24.00 -0.02
CA ALA A 312 17.06 -23.73 0.72
C ALA A 312 17.58 -22.34 0.37
N VAL A 313 17.93 -21.55 1.36
CA VAL A 313 18.50 -20.23 1.21
C VAL A 313 19.72 -20.05 2.10
N CYS A 314 20.64 -19.19 1.69
CA CYS A 314 21.77 -18.82 2.55
C CYS A 314 21.31 -17.95 3.73
N GLU A 315 22.13 -17.91 4.77
CA GLU A 315 21.85 -17.15 6.00
C GLU A 315 21.51 -15.68 5.73
N ARG A 316 22.21 -15.05 4.77
CA ARG A 316 21.97 -13.68 4.33
C ARG A 316 20.59 -13.51 3.70
N THR A 317 20.25 -14.32 2.71
CA THR A 317 18.95 -14.29 2.02
C THR A 317 17.81 -14.56 2.99
N PHE A 318 17.99 -15.52 3.91
CA PHE A 318 17.00 -15.81 4.96
C PHE A 318 16.69 -14.56 5.81
N ARG A 319 17.72 -13.84 6.27
CA ARG A 319 17.54 -12.63 7.05
C ARG A 319 16.97 -11.45 6.25
N ASN A 320 17.40 -11.29 5.01
CA ASN A 320 16.89 -10.24 4.12
C ASN A 320 15.39 -10.43 3.81
N LEU A 321 14.98 -11.63 3.44
CA LEU A 321 13.57 -11.96 3.22
C LEU A 321 12.73 -11.77 4.49
N LYS A 322 13.25 -12.16 5.66
CA LYS A 322 12.55 -12.00 6.94
C LYS A 322 12.33 -10.53 7.32
N ARG A 323 13.24 -9.65 6.92
CA ARG A 323 13.07 -8.19 7.11
C ARG A 323 12.11 -7.57 6.12
N ALA A 324 12.26 -7.92 4.83
CA ALA A 324 11.52 -7.27 3.76
C ALA A 324 10.11 -7.82 3.57
N PHE A 325 9.93 -9.13 3.68
CA PHE A 325 8.70 -9.83 3.29
C PHE A 325 8.23 -10.88 4.33
N PRO A 326 8.16 -10.52 5.63
CA PRO A 326 7.84 -11.50 6.67
C PRO A 326 6.44 -12.13 6.53
N GLU A 327 5.52 -11.44 5.85
CA GLU A 327 4.15 -11.89 5.61
C GLU A 327 3.99 -12.83 4.40
N HIS A 328 5.04 -12.93 3.55
CA HIS A 328 4.99 -13.72 2.32
C HIS A 328 5.77 -15.03 2.41
N PHE A 329 6.53 -15.25 3.49
CA PHE A 329 7.35 -16.44 3.66
C PHE A 329 7.20 -17.06 5.04
N ILE A 330 7.26 -18.39 5.10
CA ILE A 330 7.57 -19.13 6.33
C ILE A 330 9.07 -19.29 6.42
N PHE A 331 9.64 -19.01 7.59
CA PHE A 331 11.07 -19.07 7.87
C PHE A 331 11.37 -20.31 8.71
N ILE A 332 12.17 -21.23 8.20
CA ILE A 332 12.39 -22.56 8.77
C ILE A 332 13.87 -22.72 9.13
N GLU A 333 14.12 -22.96 10.42
CA GLU A 333 15.45 -23.24 10.94
C GLU A 333 15.84 -24.71 10.72
N PRO A 334 17.14 -25.05 10.69
CA PRO A 334 17.59 -26.42 10.57
C PRO A 334 17.15 -27.28 11.75
N ALA A 335 16.90 -28.57 11.51
CA ALA A 335 16.54 -29.54 12.57
C ALA A 335 17.62 -29.64 13.64
N LYS A 336 18.89 -29.57 13.23
CA LYS A 336 20.08 -29.53 14.08
C LYS A 336 21.00 -28.43 13.58
N PRO A 337 21.74 -27.74 14.46
CA PRO A 337 22.78 -26.81 14.03
C PRO A 337 23.73 -27.48 13.05
N LEU A 338 23.89 -26.91 11.86
CA LEU A 338 24.86 -27.37 10.85
C LEU A 338 26.12 -26.51 10.94
N PRO A 339 27.30 -27.10 10.68
CA PRO A 339 28.51 -26.32 10.46
C PRO A 339 28.26 -25.33 9.31
N LYS A 340 28.61 -24.06 9.53
CA LYS A 340 28.53 -23.06 8.47
C LYS A 340 29.46 -23.45 7.34
N ARG A 341 28.93 -23.59 6.13
CA ARG A 341 29.68 -23.95 4.92
C ARG A 341 29.30 -23.02 3.77
N PRO A 342 30.20 -22.77 2.82
CA PRO A 342 29.84 -22.04 1.61
C PRO A 342 28.64 -22.70 0.92
N PHE A 343 27.73 -21.85 0.39
CA PHE A 343 26.59 -22.28 -0.43
C PHE A 343 26.90 -21.92 -1.89
N PRO A 344 27.61 -22.78 -2.62
CA PRO A 344 28.25 -22.40 -3.88
C PRO A 344 27.27 -22.09 -5.02
N ASN A 345 26.05 -22.61 -4.95
CA ASN A 345 25.00 -22.33 -5.90
C ASN A 345 23.64 -22.29 -5.20
N CYS A 346 23.21 -21.11 -4.78
CA CYS A 346 21.89 -20.91 -4.23
C CYS A 346 20.90 -20.26 -5.23
N THR A 347 21.32 -19.99 -6.48
CA THR A 347 20.44 -19.46 -7.52
C THR A 347 19.46 -20.51 -8.02
N GLY A 348 18.33 -20.07 -8.58
CA GLY A 348 17.23 -20.94 -8.96
C GLY A 348 16.45 -21.46 -7.74
N MET A 349 15.84 -22.63 -7.88
CA MET A 349 15.08 -23.27 -6.83
C MET A 349 15.83 -24.50 -6.28
N VAL A 350 16.55 -24.32 -5.19
CA VAL A 350 17.22 -25.40 -4.47
C VAL A 350 16.31 -25.90 -3.37
N LEU A 351 15.80 -27.13 -3.49
CA LEU A 351 14.88 -27.69 -2.49
C LEU A 351 15.64 -28.24 -1.28
N ARG A 352 15.05 -28.08 -0.09
CA ARG A 352 15.55 -28.68 1.16
C ARG A 352 14.56 -29.71 1.70
N SER A 353 15.09 -30.85 2.12
CA SER A 353 14.28 -31.93 2.67
C SER A 353 13.62 -31.52 4.00
N PRO A 354 12.38 -31.93 4.27
CA PRO A 354 11.75 -31.77 5.57
C PRO A 354 12.57 -32.36 6.74
N LYS A 355 13.35 -33.43 6.49
CA LYS A 355 14.21 -34.05 7.51
C LYS A 355 15.41 -33.22 7.93
N GLU A 356 15.80 -32.24 7.10
CA GLU A 356 16.92 -31.33 7.36
C GLU A 356 16.49 -30.08 8.16
N THR A 357 15.20 -29.81 8.26
CA THR A 357 14.62 -28.65 8.94
C THR A 357 13.87 -29.06 10.20
N LYS A 358 13.67 -28.11 11.12
CA LYS A 358 12.86 -28.34 12.33
C LYS A 358 11.50 -28.87 11.93
N GLU A 359 11.05 -29.91 12.64
CA GLU A 359 9.68 -30.38 12.48
C GLU A 359 8.69 -29.26 12.83
N GLY A 360 7.67 -29.15 12.02
CA GLY A 360 6.57 -28.22 12.18
C GLY A 360 5.51 -28.50 11.13
N LYS A 361 4.32 -28.03 11.32
CA LYS A 361 3.23 -28.09 10.32
C LYS A 361 3.49 -27.04 9.22
N TRP A 362 4.65 -27.16 8.55
CA TRP A 362 5.11 -26.20 7.56
C TRP A 362 4.72 -26.51 6.11
N GLU A 363 3.95 -27.58 5.92
CA GLU A 363 3.44 -27.89 4.59
C GLU A 363 2.32 -26.90 4.27
N THR A 364 2.50 -26.12 3.22
CA THR A 364 1.38 -25.41 2.60
C THR A 364 0.45 -26.42 1.98
N GLY A 365 -0.82 -26.08 1.90
CA GLY A 365 -1.79 -26.90 1.20
C GLY A 365 -1.49 -27.02 -0.30
N ILE A 366 -2.26 -27.82 -0.99
CA ILE A 366 -2.20 -27.96 -2.45
C ILE A 366 -2.67 -26.62 -3.07
N PRO A 367 -1.91 -26.03 -4.02
CA PRO A 367 -2.38 -24.86 -4.75
C PRO A 367 -3.74 -25.10 -5.39
N PHE A 368 -4.63 -24.13 -5.32
CA PHE A 368 -6.00 -24.28 -5.82
C PHE A 368 -6.04 -24.66 -7.30
N GLU A 369 -5.12 -24.14 -8.10
CA GLU A 369 -4.98 -24.51 -9.51
C GLU A 369 -4.63 -25.99 -9.72
N GLU A 370 -3.70 -26.52 -8.91
CA GLU A 370 -3.35 -27.96 -8.93
C GLU A 370 -4.54 -28.83 -8.47
N ARG A 371 -5.30 -28.33 -7.50
CA ARG A 371 -6.50 -29.01 -7.03
C ARG A 371 -7.57 -29.08 -8.13
N LEU A 372 -7.81 -27.99 -8.86
CA LEU A 372 -8.72 -28.00 -10.01
C LEU A 372 -8.28 -29.01 -11.09
N LYS A 373 -6.98 -29.02 -11.42
CA LYS A 373 -6.41 -30.00 -12.36
C LYS A 373 -6.64 -31.44 -11.90
N SER A 374 -6.45 -31.72 -10.61
CA SER A 374 -6.70 -33.04 -10.04
C SER A 374 -8.16 -33.48 -10.08
N LEU A 375 -9.09 -32.53 -10.09
CA LEU A 375 -10.53 -32.75 -10.20
C LEU A 375 -11.01 -32.76 -11.67
N GLY A 376 -10.14 -32.47 -12.63
CA GLY A 376 -10.51 -32.34 -14.05
C GLY A 376 -11.42 -31.16 -14.34
N VAL A 377 -11.37 -30.08 -13.53
CA VAL A 377 -12.25 -28.93 -13.62
C VAL A 377 -11.51 -27.72 -14.18
N GLU A 378 -12.09 -27.04 -15.15
CA GLU A 378 -11.67 -25.71 -15.61
C GLU A 378 -12.78 -24.69 -15.30
N LEU A 379 -12.40 -23.58 -14.67
CA LEU A 379 -13.34 -22.48 -14.39
C LEU A 379 -13.29 -21.47 -15.53
N LYS A 380 -14.39 -21.35 -16.27
CA LYS A 380 -14.54 -20.42 -17.40
C LYS A 380 -15.72 -19.47 -17.20
N LYS A 381 -15.58 -18.27 -17.69
CA LYS A 381 -16.67 -17.28 -17.70
C LYS A 381 -17.86 -17.80 -18.50
N ARG A 382 -19.03 -17.69 -17.92
CA ARG A 382 -20.33 -17.87 -18.55
C ARG A 382 -20.86 -16.50 -19.05
N LYS A 383 -22.11 -16.47 -19.46
CA LYS A 383 -22.80 -15.20 -19.74
C LYS A 383 -22.79 -14.33 -18.46
N ILE A 384 -22.33 -13.10 -18.60
CA ILE A 384 -22.30 -12.17 -17.47
C ILE A 384 -23.73 -11.72 -17.13
N ASN A 385 -24.10 -11.89 -15.88
CA ASN A 385 -25.39 -11.52 -15.31
C ASN A 385 -25.27 -10.43 -14.24
N ILE A 386 -24.07 -10.27 -13.65
CA ILE A 386 -23.80 -9.33 -12.55
C ILE A 386 -22.57 -8.49 -12.86
N VAL A 387 -22.72 -7.18 -12.75
CA VAL A 387 -21.62 -6.23 -12.73
C VAL A 387 -21.43 -5.76 -11.29
N GLN A 388 -20.36 -6.20 -10.64
CA GLN A 388 -19.95 -5.69 -9.36
C GLN A 388 -19.04 -4.48 -9.57
N VAL A 389 -19.28 -3.42 -8.84
CA VAL A 389 -18.51 -2.18 -8.94
C VAL A 389 -17.89 -1.89 -7.57
N ASN A 390 -16.57 -1.97 -7.52
CA ASN A 390 -15.83 -1.57 -6.32
C ASN A 390 -15.46 -0.10 -6.45
N ILE A 391 -16.14 0.75 -5.70
CA ILE A 391 -16.00 2.21 -5.78
C ILE A 391 -14.81 2.78 -5.02
N GLY A 392 -13.87 1.95 -4.64
CA GLY A 392 -12.63 2.33 -3.99
C GLY A 392 -12.48 1.77 -2.57
N ASN A 393 -11.42 2.17 -1.91
CA ASN A 393 -11.09 1.72 -0.56
C ASN A 393 -11.22 2.82 0.52
N LEU A 394 -11.85 3.95 0.20
CA LEU A 394 -12.23 4.94 1.22
C LEU A 394 -13.33 4.36 2.12
N CYS A 395 -13.11 4.37 3.42
CA CYS A 395 -14.04 3.86 4.42
C CYS A 395 -13.88 4.64 5.71
N ASN A 396 -14.97 4.92 6.42
CA ASN A 396 -14.92 5.52 7.75
C ASN A 396 -14.40 4.56 8.84
N MET A 397 -14.02 3.34 8.46
CA MET A 397 -13.57 2.27 9.36
C MET A 397 -12.26 1.63 8.87
N SER A 398 -11.56 0.95 9.79
CA SER A 398 -10.33 0.18 9.51
C SER A 398 -10.44 -1.26 10.04
N CYS A 399 -11.43 -2.01 9.55
CA CYS A 399 -11.75 -3.36 10.03
C CYS A 399 -10.58 -4.34 9.88
N ARG A 400 -10.36 -5.20 10.90
CA ARG A 400 -9.23 -6.13 10.94
C ARG A 400 -9.27 -7.22 9.87
N HIS A 401 -10.46 -7.62 9.43
CA HIS A 401 -10.67 -8.67 8.41
C HIS A 401 -10.83 -8.12 6.98
N CYS A 402 -10.61 -6.82 6.77
CA CYS A 402 -10.83 -6.20 5.46
C CYS A 402 -9.81 -6.67 4.43
N HIS A 403 -10.30 -7.32 3.37
CA HIS A 403 -9.49 -7.81 2.25
C HIS A 403 -8.98 -6.69 1.34
N HIS A 404 -9.72 -5.57 1.21
CA HIS A 404 -9.30 -4.37 0.48
C HIS A 404 -8.41 -3.43 1.29
N SER A 405 -8.17 -3.72 2.57
CA SER A 405 -7.44 -2.82 3.47
C SER A 405 -8.02 -1.40 3.54
N ALA A 406 -9.33 -1.27 3.34
CA ALA A 406 -10.05 -0.01 3.33
C ALA A 406 -9.86 0.78 4.63
N SER A 407 -9.78 2.12 4.52
CA SER A 407 -9.50 3.01 5.65
C SER A 407 -10.00 4.43 5.37
N PRO A 408 -10.01 5.35 6.38
CA PRO A 408 -10.35 6.76 6.18
C PRO A 408 -9.44 7.51 5.18
N ASN A 409 -8.26 6.96 4.89
CA ASN A 409 -7.30 7.53 3.95
C ASN A 409 -7.35 6.83 2.58
N GLY A 410 -8.40 6.06 2.31
CA GLY A 410 -8.60 5.40 1.02
C GLY A 410 -8.97 6.36 -0.11
N LYS A 411 -9.01 5.82 -1.32
CA LYS A 411 -9.40 6.55 -2.54
C LYS A 411 -10.80 6.11 -2.99
N LEU A 412 -11.48 6.98 -3.71
CA LEU A 412 -12.76 6.71 -4.38
C LEU A 412 -12.56 6.55 -5.89
N MET A 413 -13.46 5.82 -6.51
CA MET A 413 -13.55 5.72 -7.98
C MET A 413 -13.83 7.12 -8.57
N PRO A 414 -13.15 7.54 -9.64
CA PRO A 414 -13.50 8.76 -10.36
C PRO A 414 -14.91 8.73 -10.94
N ASN A 415 -15.61 9.88 -10.92
CA ASN A 415 -16.97 10.00 -11.50
C ASN A 415 -17.01 9.59 -12.97
N GLU A 416 -15.94 9.85 -13.73
CA GLU A 416 -15.82 9.47 -15.14
C GLU A 416 -15.97 7.95 -15.34
N ILE A 417 -15.39 7.15 -14.45
CA ILE A 417 -15.51 5.68 -14.52
C ILE A 417 -16.95 5.25 -14.20
N LEU A 418 -17.62 5.89 -13.21
CA LEU A 418 -19.04 5.63 -12.94
C LEU A 418 -19.92 5.95 -14.16
N HIS A 419 -19.66 7.05 -14.87
CA HIS A 419 -20.37 7.36 -16.11
C HIS A 419 -20.14 6.29 -17.21
N LYS A 420 -18.92 5.81 -17.38
CA LYS A 420 -18.62 4.70 -18.29
C LYS A 420 -19.35 3.41 -17.91
N ILE A 421 -19.46 3.13 -16.60
CA ILE A 421 -20.23 1.99 -16.09
C ILE A 421 -21.72 2.17 -16.38
N ALA A 422 -22.29 3.36 -16.19
CA ALA A 422 -23.67 3.66 -16.56
C ALA A 422 -23.91 3.44 -18.08
N MET A 423 -22.97 3.86 -18.93
CA MET A 423 -23.03 3.58 -20.37
C MET A 423 -22.97 2.07 -20.67
N LEU A 424 -22.15 1.31 -19.95
CA LEU A 424 -22.06 -0.15 -20.10
C LEU A 424 -23.38 -0.82 -19.72
N LEU A 425 -24.00 -0.42 -18.60
CA LEU A 425 -25.30 -0.92 -18.16
C LEU A 425 -26.41 -0.56 -19.17
N LYS A 426 -26.38 0.65 -19.74
CA LYS A 426 -27.32 1.07 -20.79
C LYS A 426 -27.21 0.22 -22.05
N LYS A 427 -25.99 -0.19 -22.42
CA LYS A 427 -25.79 -1.10 -23.59
C LYS A 427 -26.20 -2.55 -23.27
N ASN A 428 -26.29 -2.92 -21.98
CA ASN A 428 -26.59 -4.28 -21.53
C ASN A 428 -27.73 -4.27 -20.49
N PRO A 429 -28.96 -3.90 -20.86
CA PRO A 429 -30.07 -3.79 -19.90
C PRO A 429 -30.41 -5.16 -19.31
N GLY A 430 -30.84 -5.15 -18.04
CA GLY A 430 -31.24 -6.35 -17.30
C GLY A 430 -30.09 -7.04 -16.54
N LEU A 431 -28.88 -6.47 -16.52
CA LEU A 431 -27.83 -6.89 -15.61
C LEU A 431 -28.18 -6.51 -14.17
N SER A 432 -27.70 -7.29 -13.21
CA SER A 432 -27.71 -6.88 -11.80
C SER A 432 -26.47 -6.05 -11.47
N LEU A 433 -26.63 -5.01 -10.68
CA LEU A 433 -25.54 -4.15 -10.20
C LEU A 433 -25.29 -4.44 -8.70
N ASP A 434 -24.03 -4.68 -8.34
CA ASP A 434 -23.59 -4.89 -6.95
C ASP A 434 -22.53 -3.83 -6.59
N LEU A 435 -22.90 -2.87 -5.76
CA LEU A 435 -22.01 -1.79 -5.31
C LEU A 435 -21.27 -2.20 -4.04
N THR A 436 -19.95 -2.26 -4.13
CA THR A 436 -19.05 -2.67 -3.04
C THR A 436 -17.84 -1.74 -2.90
N GLY A 437 -16.88 -2.09 -2.06
CA GLY A 437 -15.65 -1.36 -1.82
C GLY A 437 -15.42 -1.05 -0.35
N GLY A 438 -14.92 0.14 -0.04
CA GLY A 438 -14.74 0.62 1.33
C GLY A 438 -16.07 0.94 2.00
N ALA A 439 -16.62 2.11 1.69
CA ALA A 439 -17.95 2.52 2.09
C ALA A 439 -18.60 3.30 0.93
N PRO A 440 -19.45 2.65 0.12
CA PRO A 440 -20.12 3.27 -1.01
C PRO A 440 -20.87 4.55 -0.67
N GLU A 441 -21.37 4.65 0.55
CA GLU A 441 -22.05 5.82 1.09
C GLU A 441 -21.19 7.10 1.05
N LEU A 442 -19.89 6.96 1.08
CA LEU A 442 -18.97 8.12 1.10
C LEU A 442 -18.71 8.73 -0.28
N HIS A 443 -19.13 8.05 -1.34
CA HIS A 443 -18.94 8.55 -2.68
C HIS A 443 -19.91 9.70 -3.00
N PRO A 444 -19.43 10.92 -3.31
CA PRO A 444 -20.30 12.09 -3.48
C PRO A 444 -21.28 11.98 -4.64
N TYR A 445 -20.94 11.19 -5.67
CA TYR A 445 -21.78 10.98 -6.86
C TYR A 445 -22.63 9.71 -6.80
N ILE A 446 -22.70 9.02 -5.65
CA ILE A 446 -23.38 7.72 -5.56
C ILE A 446 -24.89 7.81 -5.83
N LEU A 447 -25.57 8.80 -5.27
CA LEU A 447 -27.00 8.96 -5.45
C LEU A 447 -27.39 9.38 -6.88
N PRO A 448 -26.74 10.36 -7.52
CA PRO A 448 -26.92 10.63 -8.95
C PRO A 448 -26.71 9.39 -9.83
N PHE A 449 -25.65 8.63 -9.59
CA PHE A 449 -25.35 7.39 -10.31
C PHE A 449 -26.49 6.36 -10.15
N LEU A 450 -26.96 6.11 -8.93
CA LEU A 450 -28.04 5.18 -8.66
C LEU A 450 -29.34 5.58 -9.38
N LYS A 451 -29.68 6.88 -9.38
CA LYS A 451 -30.84 7.41 -10.13
C LYS A 451 -30.72 7.19 -11.63
N GLU A 452 -29.51 7.35 -12.16
CA GLU A 452 -29.24 7.14 -13.59
C GLU A 452 -29.39 5.68 -14.02
N VAL A 453 -28.95 4.72 -13.17
CA VAL A 453 -28.90 3.30 -13.57
C VAL A 453 -30.08 2.47 -13.09
N LYS A 454 -30.98 3.03 -12.29
CA LYS A 454 -32.07 2.29 -11.61
C LYS A 454 -32.94 1.51 -12.62
N GLU A 455 -33.39 2.15 -13.69
CA GLU A 455 -34.26 1.55 -14.70
C GLU A 455 -33.53 0.65 -15.71
N LEU A 456 -32.17 0.68 -15.68
CA LEU A 456 -31.34 -0.13 -16.55
C LEU A 456 -31.01 -1.51 -15.95
N CYS A 457 -31.05 -1.60 -14.61
CA CYS A 457 -30.67 -2.80 -13.89
C CYS A 457 -31.89 -3.63 -13.49
N ARG A 458 -31.75 -4.97 -13.57
CA ARG A 458 -32.74 -5.90 -13.03
C ARG A 458 -32.92 -5.72 -11.52
N GLU A 459 -31.81 -5.53 -10.81
CA GLU A 459 -31.75 -5.26 -9.38
C GLU A 459 -30.43 -4.56 -9.04
N ILE A 460 -30.44 -3.79 -7.95
CA ILE A 460 -29.29 -3.10 -7.44
C ILE A 460 -29.07 -3.52 -5.98
N TRP A 461 -27.85 -3.99 -5.71
CA TRP A 461 -27.34 -4.34 -4.39
C TRP A 461 -26.39 -3.28 -3.90
N PHE A 462 -26.54 -2.84 -2.67
CA PHE A 462 -25.72 -1.81 -2.04
C PHE A 462 -25.12 -2.37 -0.75
N ARG A 463 -23.77 -2.54 -0.73
CA ARG A 463 -23.07 -3.10 0.41
C ARG A 463 -22.68 -2.01 1.38
N SER A 464 -23.27 -2.07 2.58
CA SER A 464 -23.07 -1.08 3.65
C SER A 464 -22.34 -1.66 4.85
N ASN A 465 -21.45 -0.85 5.43
CA ASN A 465 -20.90 -1.14 6.75
C ASN A 465 -21.79 -0.61 7.89
N LEU A 466 -22.98 -0.09 7.57
CA LEU A 466 -23.98 0.55 8.42
C LEU A 466 -23.51 1.89 9.03
N THR A 467 -22.31 1.95 9.62
CA THR A 467 -21.86 3.15 10.34
C THR A 467 -21.69 4.37 9.45
N ALA A 468 -21.46 4.20 8.15
CA ALA A 468 -21.38 5.30 7.20
C ALA A 468 -22.76 5.85 6.82
N LEU A 469 -23.82 5.05 6.92
CA LEU A 469 -25.20 5.48 6.72
C LEU A 469 -25.73 6.31 7.90
N ALA A 470 -25.24 6.08 9.11
CA ALA A 470 -25.74 6.76 10.31
C ALA A 470 -25.72 8.30 10.19
N ASP A 471 -24.73 8.82 9.48
CA ASP A 471 -24.55 10.25 9.29
C ASP A 471 -25.20 10.75 7.97
N LYS A 472 -26.03 9.91 7.30
CA LYS A 472 -26.63 10.17 5.99
C LYS A 472 -28.10 9.69 5.90
N PRO A 473 -29.00 10.24 6.73
CA PRO A 473 -30.41 9.86 6.72
C PRO A 473 -31.08 10.08 5.35
N ASP A 474 -30.77 11.19 4.67
CA ASP A 474 -31.33 11.50 3.35
C ASP A 474 -30.96 10.42 2.32
N LEU A 475 -29.74 9.86 2.39
CA LEU A 475 -29.32 8.78 1.51
C LEU A 475 -30.11 7.50 1.80
N MET A 476 -30.38 7.17 3.07
CA MET A 476 -31.18 5.99 3.44
C MET A 476 -32.60 6.09 2.86
N GLU A 477 -33.25 7.25 2.97
CA GLU A 477 -34.57 7.50 2.39
C GLU A 477 -34.56 7.35 0.85
N GLU A 478 -33.58 7.93 0.19
CA GLU A 478 -33.47 7.85 -1.27
C GLU A 478 -33.20 6.41 -1.75
N LEU A 479 -32.35 5.65 -1.04
CA LEU A 479 -32.13 4.23 -1.33
C LEU A 479 -33.43 3.42 -1.19
N ALA A 480 -34.26 3.71 -0.18
CA ALA A 480 -35.56 3.08 0.03
C ALA A 480 -36.53 3.45 -1.11
N LYS A 481 -36.67 4.74 -1.47
CA LYS A 481 -37.49 5.21 -2.60
C LYS A 481 -37.12 4.54 -3.94
N LEU A 482 -35.82 4.33 -4.16
CA LEU A 482 -35.32 3.65 -5.36
C LEU A 482 -35.46 2.13 -5.29
N GLY A 483 -35.89 1.55 -4.16
CA GLY A 483 -35.98 0.10 -3.98
C GLY A 483 -34.64 -0.62 -4.09
N VAL A 484 -33.54 0.05 -3.70
CA VAL A 484 -32.20 -0.53 -3.70
C VAL A 484 -32.07 -1.50 -2.55
N LYS A 485 -31.63 -2.74 -2.81
CA LYS A 485 -31.45 -3.78 -1.82
C LYS A 485 -30.18 -3.52 -1.00
N ILE A 486 -30.20 -3.67 0.31
CA ILE A 486 -29.04 -3.45 1.17
C ILE A 486 -28.46 -4.77 1.66
N ILE A 487 -27.15 -4.96 1.48
CA ILE A 487 -26.35 -5.99 2.14
C ILE A 487 -25.58 -5.31 3.26
N ALA A 488 -26.01 -5.52 4.50
CA ALA A 488 -25.49 -4.88 5.69
C ALA A 488 -24.47 -5.77 6.41
N SER A 489 -23.26 -5.29 6.59
CA SER A 489 -22.21 -6.03 7.29
C SER A 489 -22.43 -6.01 8.80
N PHE A 490 -22.88 -7.14 9.38
CA PHE A 490 -23.13 -7.29 10.82
C PHE A 490 -22.51 -8.62 11.31
N PRO A 491 -21.22 -8.65 11.71
CA PRO A 491 -20.44 -9.89 11.83
C PRO A 491 -20.81 -10.77 13.02
N SER A 492 -21.38 -10.26 14.10
CA SER A 492 -21.70 -11.03 15.30
C SER A 492 -22.78 -10.35 16.13
N LEU A 493 -23.61 -11.15 16.78
CA LEU A 493 -24.57 -10.71 17.81
C LEU A 493 -23.88 -10.35 19.14
N ASN A 494 -22.63 -10.77 19.32
CA ASN A 494 -21.82 -10.43 20.48
C ASN A 494 -21.10 -9.09 20.25
N LYS A 495 -21.44 -8.08 21.06
CA LYS A 495 -20.86 -6.73 20.98
C LYS A 495 -19.33 -6.75 21.01
N LYS A 496 -18.71 -7.51 21.95
CA LYS A 496 -17.26 -7.55 22.11
C LYS A 496 -16.56 -8.15 20.88
N GLU A 497 -17.16 -9.15 20.27
CA GLU A 497 -16.63 -9.76 19.05
C GLU A 497 -16.79 -8.84 17.85
N ALA A 498 -17.98 -8.27 17.64
CA ALA A 498 -18.25 -7.34 16.55
C ALA A 498 -17.30 -6.12 16.60
N GLU A 499 -17.17 -5.50 17.78
CA GLU A 499 -16.26 -4.36 17.99
C GLU A 499 -14.78 -4.77 17.94
N GLY A 500 -14.43 -5.99 18.33
CA GLY A 500 -13.08 -6.55 18.19
C GLY A 500 -12.58 -6.59 16.74
N ILE A 501 -13.50 -6.73 15.77
CA ILE A 501 -13.20 -6.75 14.33
C ILE A 501 -13.40 -5.38 13.68
N ARG A 502 -14.51 -4.71 14.01
CA ARG A 502 -14.97 -3.49 13.33
C ARG A 502 -14.48 -2.21 13.99
N GLY A 503 -14.17 -2.24 15.27
CA GLY A 503 -13.78 -1.08 16.08
C GLY A 503 -14.83 -0.71 17.12
N HIS A 504 -14.40 0.03 18.13
CA HIS A 504 -15.26 0.46 19.26
C HIS A 504 -16.44 1.31 18.78
N GLY A 505 -17.62 1.12 19.38
CA GLY A 505 -18.85 1.86 19.05
C GLY A 505 -19.61 1.33 17.83
N PHE A 506 -19.04 0.42 17.05
CA PHE A 506 -19.68 -0.15 15.87
C PHE A 506 -21.05 -0.77 16.19
N TYR A 507 -21.12 -1.60 17.23
CA TYR A 507 -22.31 -2.41 17.52
C TYR A 507 -23.55 -1.58 17.79
N ALA A 508 -23.44 -0.56 18.64
CA ALA A 508 -24.55 0.32 18.97
C ALA A 508 -25.03 1.12 17.75
N LYS A 509 -24.07 1.72 17.00
CA LYS A 509 -24.36 2.51 15.81
C LYS A 509 -25.01 1.66 14.70
N ALA A 510 -24.56 0.41 14.55
CA ALA A 510 -25.13 -0.52 13.57
C ALA A 510 -26.58 -0.91 13.91
N LEU A 511 -26.89 -1.17 15.18
CA LEU A 511 -28.26 -1.46 15.59
C LEU A 511 -29.20 -0.27 15.38
N GLU A 512 -28.74 0.95 15.65
CA GLU A 512 -29.49 2.18 15.40
C GLU A 512 -29.83 2.32 13.91
N VAL A 513 -28.85 2.17 13.03
CA VAL A 513 -29.06 2.24 11.57
C VAL A 513 -30.01 1.12 11.09
N LEU A 514 -29.87 -0.10 11.60
CA LEU A 514 -30.80 -1.19 11.25
C LEU A 514 -32.25 -0.87 11.62
N LYS A 515 -32.50 -0.22 12.77
CA LYS A 515 -33.85 0.26 13.16
C LYS A 515 -34.37 1.32 12.20
N SER A 516 -33.56 2.34 11.89
CA SER A 516 -33.92 3.37 10.92
C SER A 516 -34.24 2.80 9.55
N LEU A 517 -33.46 1.81 9.09
CA LEU A 517 -33.76 1.10 7.84
C LEU A 517 -35.10 0.34 7.91
N ASN A 518 -35.43 -0.29 9.05
CA ASN A 518 -36.72 -0.96 9.21
C ASN A 518 -37.89 0.02 9.18
N GLU A 519 -37.74 1.24 9.72
CA GLU A 519 -38.73 2.31 9.63
C GLU A 519 -39.00 2.73 8.19
N LEU A 520 -37.98 2.65 7.32
CA LEU A 520 -38.07 2.94 5.88
C LEU A 520 -38.59 1.75 5.04
N GLY A 521 -38.98 0.63 5.65
CA GLY A 521 -39.55 -0.54 4.98
C GLY A 521 -38.53 -1.66 4.65
N TYR A 522 -37.28 -1.47 4.97
CA TYR A 522 -36.28 -2.53 4.82
C TYR A 522 -36.54 -3.70 5.78
N GLY A 523 -36.23 -4.92 5.30
CA GLY A 523 -36.51 -6.14 6.06
C GLY A 523 -37.98 -6.59 6.01
N LYS A 524 -38.85 -5.84 5.33
CA LYS A 524 -40.23 -6.15 5.02
C LYS A 524 -40.47 -6.08 3.52
N ASP A 525 -40.78 -4.90 3.00
CA ASP A 525 -41.10 -4.66 1.60
C ASP A 525 -39.82 -4.55 0.73
N ILE A 526 -38.72 -4.04 1.29
CA ILE A 526 -37.45 -3.86 0.62
C ILE A 526 -36.43 -4.82 1.26
N PRO A 527 -35.69 -5.63 0.46
CA PRO A 527 -34.75 -6.59 1.01
C PRO A 527 -33.61 -5.93 1.80
N LEU A 528 -33.44 -6.39 3.04
CA LEU A 528 -32.30 -6.13 3.92
C LEU A 528 -31.62 -7.45 4.23
N ILE A 529 -30.40 -7.62 3.75
CA ILE A 529 -29.62 -8.85 3.96
C ILE A 529 -28.52 -8.55 5.00
N LEU A 530 -28.39 -9.40 6.00
CA LEU A 530 -27.24 -9.31 6.90
C LEU A 530 -26.08 -10.15 6.40
N MET A 531 -24.88 -9.57 6.33
CA MET A 531 -23.66 -10.28 5.99
C MET A 531 -22.88 -10.59 7.27
N VAL A 532 -22.68 -11.88 7.54
CA VAL A 532 -21.98 -12.41 8.70
C VAL A 532 -20.63 -13.02 8.29
N ASN A 533 -19.58 -12.64 9.00
CA ASN A 533 -18.25 -13.22 8.85
C ASN A 533 -17.81 -13.81 10.20
N PRO A 534 -17.03 -14.91 10.21
CA PRO A 534 -16.43 -15.41 11.45
C PRO A 534 -15.56 -14.36 12.13
N THR A 535 -15.62 -14.27 13.44
CA THR A 535 -14.82 -13.34 14.24
C THR A 535 -13.44 -13.88 14.58
N LYS A 536 -13.22 -15.17 14.31
CA LYS A 536 -11.97 -15.92 14.46
C LYS A 536 -11.58 -16.57 13.14
N PRO A 537 -10.35 -17.10 13.01
CA PRO A 537 -9.94 -17.86 11.83
C PRO A 537 -10.55 -19.29 11.86
N GLU A 538 -11.83 -19.36 11.62
CA GLU A 538 -12.66 -20.56 11.60
C GLU A 538 -13.61 -20.51 10.40
N LEU A 539 -14.19 -21.63 10.03
CA LEU A 539 -15.24 -21.68 9.01
C LEU A 539 -16.57 -21.17 9.57
N VAL A 540 -17.41 -20.68 8.67
CA VAL A 540 -18.77 -20.23 9.03
C VAL A 540 -19.58 -21.39 9.58
N LYS A 541 -20.46 -21.10 10.54
CA LYS A 541 -21.48 -22.04 11.02
C LYS A 541 -22.56 -22.25 9.95
N SER A 542 -23.44 -23.22 10.19
CA SER A 542 -24.58 -23.48 9.31
C SER A 542 -25.37 -22.19 9.06
N PRO A 543 -25.60 -21.81 7.79
CA PRO A 543 -26.33 -20.59 7.45
C PRO A 543 -27.76 -20.56 8.05
N SER A 544 -28.45 -21.70 8.07
CA SER A 544 -29.80 -21.83 8.62
C SER A 544 -29.83 -21.63 10.14
N GLU A 545 -28.87 -22.22 10.86
CA GLU A 545 -28.75 -22.06 12.32
C GLU A 545 -28.43 -20.60 12.68
N LEU A 546 -27.47 -20.00 11.99
CA LEU A 546 -27.13 -18.58 12.19
C LEU A 546 -28.30 -17.67 11.89
N LYS A 547 -29.03 -17.91 10.79
CA LYS A 547 -30.20 -17.11 10.45
C LYS A 547 -31.25 -17.14 11.56
N SER A 548 -31.59 -18.34 12.07
CA SER A 548 -32.55 -18.52 13.17
C SER A 548 -32.09 -17.82 14.45
N GLU A 549 -30.79 -17.92 14.80
CA GLU A 549 -30.21 -17.25 15.98
C GLU A 549 -30.27 -15.72 15.84
N PHE A 550 -29.96 -15.18 14.66
CA PHE A 550 -29.99 -13.75 14.39
C PHE A 550 -31.43 -13.21 14.37
N GLU A 551 -32.37 -13.92 13.72
CA GLU A 551 -33.78 -13.57 13.69
C GLU A 551 -34.36 -13.48 15.10
N ALA A 552 -34.20 -14.52 15.90
CA ALA A 552 -34.66 -14.54 17.27
C ALA A 552 -34.09 -13.37 18.09
N THR A 553 -32.75 -13.24 18.09
CA THR A 553 -32.07 -12.25 18.93
C THR A 553 -32.38 -10.80 18.51
N LEU A 554 -32.31 -10.49 17.21
CA LEU A 554 -32.54 -9.13 16.73
C LEU A 554 -33.99 -8.71 16.85
N LYS A 555 -34.94 -9.61 16.58
CA LYS A 555 -36.35 -9.34 16.71
C LYS A 555 -36.79 -9.17 18.18
N GLU A 556 -36.38 -10.11 19.05
CA GLU A 556 -36.82 -10.09 20.46
C GLU A 556 -36.19 -8.97 21.28
N LYS A 557 -34.84 -8.76 21.08
CA LYS A 557 -34.13 -7.77 21.91
C LYS A 557 -34.13 -6.36 21.33
N HIS A 558 -34.28 -6.22 20.01
CA HIS A 558 -34.09 -4.93 19.36
C HIS A 558 -35.24 -4.51 18.45
N GLY A 559 -36.20 -5.39 18.17
CA GLY A 559 -37.33 -5.12 17.26
C GLY A 559 -36.89 -5.00 15.79
N ILE A 560 -35.74 -5.57 15.43
CA ILE A 560 -35.16 -5.48 14.10
C ILE A 560 -35.53 -6.71 13.28
N SER A 561 -35.98 -6.48 12.03
CA SER A 561 -36.29 -7.50 11.03
C SER A 561 -35.32 -7.39 9.86
N PHE A 562 -34.97 -8.52 9.23
CA PHE A 562 -34.20 -8.59 8.00
C PHE A 562 -34.74 -9.70 7.10
N SER A 563 -34.45 -9.62 5.80
CA SER A 563 -35.04 -10.53 4.81
C SER A 563 -34.26 -11.84 4.70
N ASP A 564 -32.93 -11.78 4.77
CA ASP A 564 -32.07 -12.95 4.67
C ASP A 564 -30.71 -12.72 5.34
N LEU A 565 -29.93 -13.81 5.50
CA LEU A 565 -28.62 -13.78 6.10
C LEU A 565 -27.61 -14.47 5.19
N PHE A 566 -26.58 -13.72 4.78
CA PHE A 566 -25.45 -14.24 4.01
C PHE A 566 -24.27 -14.51 4.93
N VAL A 567 -23.63 -15.66 4.75
CA VAL A 567 -22.41 -16.01 5.46
C VAL A 567 -21.24 -16.00 4.50
N LEU A 568 -20.11 -15.47 4.93
CA LEU A 568 -18.91 -15.39 4.12
C LEU A 568 -17.67 -15.70 4.96
N ASN A 569 -16.91 -16.72 4.59
CA ASN A 569 -15.59 -16.97 5.18
C ASN A 569 -14.66 -15.78 4.95
N ASN A 570 -13.80 -15.50 5.91
CA ASN A 570 -12.82 -14.42 5.74
C ASN A 570 -11.70 -14.85 4.79
N ALA A 571 -11.45 -14.06 3.76
CA ALA A 571 -10.35 -14.32 2.85
C ALA A 571 -9.00 -13.95 3.50
N PRO A 572 -7.99 -14.86 3.52
CA PRO A 572 -6.68 -14.58 4.07
C PRO A 572 -5.84 -13.71 3.10
N ILE A 573 -6.36 -12.52 2.78
CA ILE A 573 -5.74 -11.51 1.93
C ILE A 573 -5.82 -10.13 2.60
N GLY A 574 -5.12 -9.13 2.08
CA GLY A 574 -5.12 -7.78 2.60
C GLY A 574 -4.72 -7.69 4.08
N ARG A 575 -5.46 -6.88 4.84
CA ARG A 575 -5.19 -6.68 6.29
C ARG A 575 -5.39 -7.94 7.12
N TYR A 576 -6.32 -8.81 6.72
CA TYR A 576 -6.56 -10.05 7.45
C TYR A 576 -5.38 -11.02 7.35
N ARG A 577 -4.78 -11.15 6.16
CA ARG A 577 -3.56 -11.95 5.97
C ARG A 577 -2.44 -11.49 6.90
N LYS A 578 -2.19 -10.18 6.97
CA LYS A 578 -1.17 -9.59 7.86
C LYS A 578 -1.45 -9.91 9.33
N LEU A 579 -2.71 -9.85 9.75
CA LEU A 579 -3.13 -10.18 11.11
C LEU A 579 -2.88 -11.66 11.44
N LEU A 580 -3.27 -12.56 10.54
CA LEU A 580 -3.08 -14.01 10.71
C LEU A 580 -1.59 -14.38 10.75
N ALA A 581 -0.79 -13.81 9.84
CA ALA A 581 0.66 -14.01 9.82
C ALA A 581 1.32 -13.53 11.12
N LYS A 582 0.96 -12.34 11.60
CA LYS A 582 1.47 -11.81 12.87
C LYS A 582 1.13 -12.70 14.07
N LYS A 583 0.01 -13.40 14.02
CA LYS A 583 -0.44 -14.33 15.09
C LYS A 583 0.06 -15.76 14.89
N GLY A 584 0.79 -16.07 13.81
CA GLY A 584 1.23 -17.43 13.47
C GLY A 584 0.09 -18.35 13.04
N MET A 585 -1.08 -17.84 12.67
CA MET A 585 -2.30 -18.60 12.38
C MET A 585 -2.60 -18.71 10.88
N LEU A 586 -1.79 -18.07 10.02
CA LEU A 586 -2.09 -17.98 8.58
C LEU A 586 -2.13 -19.38 7.94
N LEU A 587 -1.10 -20.16 8.15
CA LEU A 587 -0.99 -21.49 7.53
C LEU A 587 -2.09 -22.44 8.00
N ASP A 588 -2.39 -22.45 9.29
CA ASP A 588 -3.43 -23.31 9.85
C ASP A 588 -4.80 -22.95 9.27
N TYR A 589 -5.05 -21.65 9.07
CA TYR A 589 -6.31 -21.19 8.48
C TYR A 589 -6.39 -21.52 6.98
N GLU A 590 -5.31 -21.33 6.22
CA GLU A 590 -5.25 -21.72 4.80
C GLU A 590 -5.46 -23.23 4.61
N LYS A 591 -4.85 -24.07 5.47
CA LYS A 591 -5.08 -25.52 5.50
C LYS A 591 -6.51 -25.89 5.87
N LEU A 592 -7.11 -25.17 6.81
CA LEU A 592 -8.51 -25.38 7.18
C LEU A 592 -9.43 -25.15 5.99
N LEU A 593 -9.22 -24.07 5.23
CA LEU A 593 -9.99 -23.78 4.02
C LEU A 593 -9.81 -24.87 2.96
N GLU A 594 -8.58 -25.28 2.70
CA GLU A 594 -8.24 -26.33 1.72
C GLU A 594 -8.85 -27.68 2.09
N ALA A 595 -8.67 -28.12 3.34
CA ALA A 595 -9.17 -29.41 3.82
C ALA A 595 -10.70 -29.55 3.72
N ASN A 596 -11.40 -28.41 3.67
CA ASN A 596 -12.86 -28.34 3.56
C ASN A 596 -13.34 -27.95 2.16
N LEU A 597 -12.49 -28.04 1.13
CA LEU A 597 -12.94 -27.86 -0.25
C LEU A 597 -14.15 -28.75 -0.56
N ASN A 598 -15.21 -28.15 -1.04
CA ASN A 598 -16.41 -28.83 -1.50
C ASN A 598 -16.53 -28.72 -3.03
N PRO A 599 -16.24 -29.80 -3.78
CA PRO A 599 -16.29 -29.75 -5.24
C PRO A 599 -17.67 -29.38 -5.81
N SER A 600 -18.77 -29.65 -5.08
CA SER A 600 -20.13 -29.33 -5.54
C SER A 600 -20.43 -27.82 -5.60
N THR A 601 -19.51 -26.98 -5.12
CA THR A 601 -19.63 -25.53 -5.17
C THR A 601 -18.99 -24.92 -6.42
N LEU A 602 -18.12 -25.67 -7.12
CA LEU A 602 -17.30 -25.15 -8.21
C LEU A 602 -18.11 -24.66 -9.41
N ASP A 603 -19.22 -25.30 -9.70
CA ASP A 603 -20.13 -24.91 -10.81
C ASP A 603 -21.11 -23.79 -10.44
N LYS A 604 -21.15 -23.37 -9.18
CA LYS A 604 -22.02 -22.33 -8.62
C LYS A 604 -21.28 -21.07 -8.22
N LEU A 605 -19.97 -21.01 -8.46
CA LEU A 605 -19.15 -19.85 -8.10
C LEU A 605 -19.64 -18.59 -8.80
N MET A 606 -19.80 -17.50 -8.07
CA MET A 606 -20.27 -16.22 -8.61
C MET A 606 -19.35 -15.67 -9.70
N CYS A 607 -18.04 -15.89 -9.62
CA CYS A 607 -17.07 -15.46 -10.61
C CYS A 607 -17.29 -16.06 -12.01
N LEU A 608 -18.14 -17.10 -12.15
CA LEU A 608 -18.54 -17.64 -13.45
C LEU A 608 -19.44 -16.67 -14.25
N GLU A 609 -20.26 -15.88 -13.57
CA GLU A 609 -21.29 -15.01 -14.16
C GLU A 609 -21.18 -13.54 -13.72
N LEU A 610 -20.20 -13.24 -12.88
CA LEU A 610 -19.93 -11.90 -12.35
C LEU A 610 -18.62 -11.37 -12.91
N ILE A 611 -18.56 -10.06 -13.11
CA ILE A 611 -17.30 -9.30 -13.24
C ILE A 611 -17.24 -8.23 -12.17
N THR A 612 -16.05 -7.89 -11.72
CA THR A 612 -15.80 -6.74 -10.84
C THR A 612 -15.05 -5.66 -11.63
N ILE A 613 -15.58 -4.43 -11.61
CA ILE A 613 -14.89 -3.26 -12.14
C ILE A 613 -14.26 -2.51 -10.98
N GLY A 614 -12.94 -2.34 -11.00
CA GLY A 614 -12.17 -1.64 -10.00
C GLY A 614 -12.26 -0.12 -10.11
N PRO A 615 -11.76 0.63 -9.09
CA PRO A 615 -11.76 2.10 -9.09
C PRO A 615 -10.90 2.71 -10.20
N ASP A 616 -10.01 1.92 -10.78
CA ASP A 616 -9.18 2.24 -11.96
C ASP A 616 -9.88 1.96 -13.30
N GLY A 617 -11.12 1.42 -13.27
CA GLY A 617 -11.85 1.00 -14.45
C GLY A 617 -11.41 -0.33 -15.05
N MET A 618 -10.44 -1.02 -14.43
CA MET A 618 -10.01 -2.35 -14.87
C MET A 618 -11.00 -3.44 -14.47
N VAL A 619 -11.03 -4.52 -15.24
CA VAL A 619 -11.96 -5.64 -15.08
C VAL A 619 -11.28 -6.82 -14.41
N TYR A 620 -11.95 -7.37 -13.40
CA TYR A 620 -11.51 -8.51 -12.60
C TYR A 620 -12.57 -9.60 -12.57
N ASP A 621 -12.19 -10.84 -12.35
CA ASP A 621 -13.14 -11.95 -12.24
C ASP A 621 -13.99 -11.88 -10.97
N CYS A 622 -13.48 -11.32 -9.88
CA CYS A 622 -14.18 -11.10 -8.62
C CYS A 622 -13.46 -10.04 -7.76
N ASP A 623 -14.10 -9.66 -6.66
CA ASP A 623 -13.59 -8.67 -5.71
C ASP A 623 -12.28 -9.11 -5.00
N PHE A 624 -12.06 -10.42 -4.82
CA PHE A 624 -10.79 -10.92 -4.28
C PHE A 624 -9.65 -10.80 -5.31
N ASN A 625 -9.93 -11.05 -6.58
CA ASN A 625 -8.95 -10.82 -7.65
C ASN A 625 -8.59 -9.34 -7.77
N LEU A 626 -9.56 -8.44 -7.60
CA LEU A 626 -9.29 -7.00 -7.51
C LEU A 626 -8.36 -6.69 -6.32
N ALA A 627 -8.66 -7.22 -5.13
CA ALA A 627 -7.85 -7.00 -3.93
C ALA A 627 -6.40 -7.54 -4.06
N LEU A 628 -6.18 -8.51 -4.93
CA LEU A 628 -4.88 -9.10 -5.26
C LEU A 628 -4.23 -8.52 -6.52
N ASN A 629 -4.90 -7.54 -7.18
CA ASN A 629 -4.47 -6.97 -8.45
C ASN A 629 -4.25 -8.02 -9.56
N LEU A 630 -5.22 -8.93 -9.71
CA LEU A 630 -5.23 -10.00 -10.72
C LEU A 630 -6.31 -9.71 -11.78
N PRO A 631 -6.10 -8.77 -12.72
CA PRO A 631 -7.08 -8.44 -13.74
C PRO A 631 -7.32 -9.62 -14.69
N VAL A 632 -8.46 -9.63 -15.37
CA VAL A 632 -8.77 -10.64 -16.41
C VAL A 632 -7.72 -10.62 -17.52
N ASP A 633 -7.53 -11.76 -18.19
CA ASP A 633 -6.56 -11.86 -19.27
C ASP A 633 -6.80 -10.84 -20.38
N GLY A 634 -5.70 -10.19 -20.82
CA GLY A 634 -5.73 -9.09 -21.78
C GLY A 634 -5.91 -7.72 -21.14
N LYS A 635 -5.90 -7.64 -19.77
CA LYS A 635 -6.02 -6.37 -19.02
C LYS A 635 -7.18 -5.51 -19.52
N LEU A 636 -8.37 -6.09 -19.62
CA LEU A 636 -9.56 -5.39 -20.09
C LEU A 636 -10.00 -4.31 -19.12
N SER A 637 -10.46 -3.19 -19.66
CA SER A 637 -11.05 -2.08 -18.91
C SER A 637 -12.53 -1.91 -19.27
N VAL A 638 -13.24 -1.04 -18.56
CA VAL A 638 -14.60 -0.63 -18.88
C VAL A 638 -14.68 -0.07 -20.31
N ASP A 639 -13.64 0.63 -20.78
CA ASP A 639 -13.58 1.13 -22.17
C ASP A 639 -13.48 -0.02 -23.17
N SER A 640 -12.72 -1.07 -22.85
CA SER A 640 -12.67 -2.30 -23.67
C SER A 640 -14.05 -2.95 -23.77
N LEU A 641 -14.80 -3.02 -22.66
CA LEU A 641 -16.15 -3.58 -22.63
C LEU A 641 -17.16 -2.71 -23.38
N LEU A 642 -17.00 -1.40 -23.34
CA LEU A 642 -17.81 -0.47 -24.13
C LEU A 642 -17.57 -0.62 -25.63
N THR A 643 -16.36 -0.93 -26.03
CA THR A 643 -15.95 -1.09 -27.43
C THR A 643 -16.34 -2.46 -27.98
N TYR A 644 -16.01 -3.54 -27.29
CA TYR A 644 -16.11 -4.91 -27.76
C TYR A 644 -17.31 -5.68 -27.20
N GLY A 645 -18.03 -5.11 -26.23
CA GLY A 645 -19.13 -5.76 -25.52
C GLY A 645 -18.68 -6.79 -24.48
N LEU A 646 -19.64 -7.28 -23.67
CA LEU A 646 -19.38 -8.29 -22.64
C LEU A 646 -19.03 -9.69 -23.19
N GLY A 647 -19.36 -9.95 -24.47
CA GLY A 647 -19.05 -11.22 -25.12
C GLY A 647 -17.56 -11.56 -25.19
N VAL A 648 -16.67 -10.57 -25.13
CA VAL A 648 -15.21 -10.80 -25.10
C VAL A 648 -14.73 -11.55 -23.86
N LEU A 649 -15.57 -11.65 -22.84
CA LEU A 649 -15.27 -12.36 -21.59
C LEU A 649 -15.73 -13.82 -21.62
N GLN A 650 -16.68 -14.16 -22.49
CA GLN A 650 -17.26 -15.50 -22.55
C GLN A 650 -16.18 -16.54 -22.84
N ASP A 651 -16.26 -17.68 -22.17
CA ASP A 651 -15.33 -18.81 -22.27
C ASP A 651 -13.87 -18.52 -21.89
N LYS A 652 -13.55 -17.29 -21.41
CA LYS A 652 -12.23 -16.98 -20.84
C LYS A 652 -12.02 -17.72 -19.53
N ASN A 653 -10.80 -18.18 -19.33
CA ASN A 653 -10.38 -18.78 -18.07
C ASN A 653 -10.42 -17.75 -16.94
N ILE A 654 -10.97 -18.16 -15.79
CA ILE A 654 -10.99 -17.34 -14.58
C ILE A 654 -9.62 -17.41 -13.90
N LYS A 655 -9.09 -16.28 -13.49
CA LYS A 655 -7.87 -16.20 -12.68
C LYS A 655 -8.12 -16.78 -11.30
N VAL A 656 -7.43 -17.87 -10.99
CA VAL A 656 -7.57 -18.58 -9.71
C VAL A 656 -6.31 -18.46 -8.86
N GLY A 657 -6.46 -18.69 -7.56
CA GLY A 657 -5.37 -18.77 -6.60
C GLY A 657 -5.89 -19.34 -5.28
N ASN A 658 -5.04 -19.45 -4.26
CA ASN A 658 -5.42 -20.06 -2.97
C ASN A 658 -6.56 -19.33 -2.25
N HIS A 659 -6.81 -18.05 -2.57
CA HIS A 659 -7.98 -17.33 -2.08
C HIS A 659 -9.31 -17.94 -2.54
N CYS A 660 -9.32 -18.73 -3.64
CA CYS A 660 -10.54 -19.39 -4.12
C CYS A 660 -11.04 -20.49 -3.17
N TYR A 661 -10.17 -21.03 -2.30
CA TYR A 661 -10.60 -21.94 -1.23
C TYR A 661 -11.64 -21.32 -0.29
N VAL A 662 -11.62 -19.99 -0.11
CA VAL A 662 -12.62 -19.27 0.69
C VAL A 662 -14.03 -19.48 0.18
N CYS A 663 -14.18 -19.40 -1.15
CA CYS A 663 -15.48 -19.53 -1.82
C CYS A 663 -15.94 -20.99 -1.93
N THR A 664 -15.02 -21.97 -1.81
CA THR A 664 -15.30 -23.39 -2.04
C THR A 664 -15.29 -24.23 -0.76
N ALA A 665 -14.89 -23.65 0.37
CA ALA A 665 -14.84 -24.39 1.65
C ALA A 665 -16.25 -24.65 2.21
N GLN A 666 -16.47 -25.88 2.69
CA GLN A 666 -17.65 -26.35 3.40
C GLN A 666 -18.97 -26.17 2.59
N PHE A 667 -19.81 -25.22 2.94
CA PHE A 667 -21.05 -24.86 2.23
C PHE A 667 -20.80 -24.07 0.93
N GLY A 668 -19.56 -23.68 0.71
CA GLY A 668 -19.22 -22.64 -0.24
C GLY A 668 -19.80 -21.30 0.17
N THR A 669 -19.00 -20.26 0.05
CA THR A 669 -19.46 -18.91 0.40
C THR A 669 -19.08 -17.94 -0.73
N SER A 670 -20.04 -17.21 -1.23
CA SER A 670 -19.85 -16.21 -2.26
C SER A 670 -20.25 -14.84 -1.76
N CYS A 671 -20.03 -13.85 -2.60
CA CYS A 671 -20.50 -12.47 -2.32
C CYS A 671 -22.02 -12.37 -2.12
N PHE A 672 -22.79 -13.39 -2.51
CA PHE A 672 -24.25 -13.50 -2.32
C PHE A 672 -24.65 -14.67 -1.41
N GLY A 673 -23.79 -15.05 -0.47
CA GLY A 673 -24.09 -16.04 0.54
C GLY A 673 -23.63 -17.46 0.18
N CYS A 674 -24.30 -18.46 0.77
CA CYS A 674 -23.99 -19.87 0.60
C CYS A 674 -24.27 -20.36 -0.83
N LEU A 675 -23.42 -21.29 -1.32
CA LEU A 675 -23.54 -21.92 -2.64
C LEU A 675 -24.26 -23.28 -2.58
N CYS A 676 -24.50 -23.82 -1.39
CA CYS A 676 -25.19 -25.10 -1.18
C CYS A 676 -26.64 -24.91 -0.83
#